data_f712000e6d84263e2443b479f3807f80
#
_entry.id   f712000e6d84263e2443b479f3807f80
#
_cell.length_a   1.000
_cell.length_b   1.000
_cell.length_c   1.000
_cell.angle_alpha   90.00
_cell.angle_beta   90.00
_cell.angle_gamma   90.00
#
_symmetry.space_group_name_H-M   'P 1'
#
loop_
_entity.id
_entity.type
_entity.pdbx_description
1 polymer ?
#
loop_
_entity_poly.entity_id
_entity_poly.type
_entity_poly.pdbx_seq_one_letter_code
_entity_poly.pdbx_strand_id
1 'polypeptide(L)'
;MKTILLRLVIAFLLFIPIQMFLKAQSDAPDTKLKGTLLDASGGGVGGVHVTAQLAGDSQAQLWKATSTTEGVYALAVPPGKYHIVFQRAPFVTREFDLDLSSGSSRVLDLRLELERVSSRVVVTAEAEPLPIQQTTASVSILTRADFDARQSITLPDALLYVPGVAIGRTGPEGGSASVFLNGGNSNFTKVLVDGTAVNEPGNAVDFSNFTLDNVDKVEVVRGAESAIYGTDAVDGVIQVITHRGATRIPEVSIFAQGGSYDTGRGGAQLSGLLGRLDYSGAVSYFSTAGPDDENHFLNRTLSGNFGYRLGEDNQLRLTVRNTTSNAQTPGQVLLEPPNPDSHTDYHFFSSNARWDFATGKHWHHELMGAESYNRQFSADPIQSFFATDPFVGCPQANPAAIATAEFCDFTDPGSRFEYNRASINAQSSYLLPNFSGTAGYQYEVENAHIPFLTAGHVRRNNQGGFLDFRYAPHPRASLSFGARAEANGNFGTRVVPRAGASLMLLQGRGFWGETRLRAFYGQGIKEPRFDQLFNDQFSDFGNPALKPESSKTWSIGIEQKLWDNRVILSGEYFSNRYYNLISFAFCLPELPPATGNSCGVFIPGAPPSFGYFFNTDRARARGTNISAEAKIVRWLMVTGSYSYDDSLVLAAPNTFDPTELPGNRLARRPVNSGTLSARAGWRRVNVTLSGYFTGQRTDSDFLGLGLNHTAGYARFDLASSYELGKGVTTFVRAANLFDKSYEDALGYPGLGREVLVGMKYRFGGKN
;
A
#
# COMPACT_ATOMS: atom_id res chain seq x y z
N MET A 1 -29.40 -4.70 18.83
CA MET A 1 -28.25 -3.78 18.69
C MET A 1 -28.24 -2.91 17.43
N LYS A 2 -28.92 -3.27 16.35
CA LYS A 2 -28.94 -2.47 15.09
C LYS A 2 -29.73 -1.14 15.14
N THR A 3 -30.57 -0.93 16.13
CA THR A 3 -31.47 0.23 16.23
C THR A 3 -30.96 1.37 17.12
N ILE A 4 -29.89 1.16 17.87
CA ILE A 4 -29.36 2.17 18.81
C ILE A 4 -28.26 3.01 18.14
N LEU A 5 -27.48 2.43 17.23
CA LEU A 5 -26.41 3.19 16.52
C LEU A 5 -26.94 4.24 15.56
N LEU A 6 -28.10 3.99 14.93
CA LEU A 6 -28.70 4.95 13.97
C LEU A 6 -29.32 6.18 14.66
N ARG A 7 -29.73 6.04 15.92
CA ARG A 7 -30.29 7.17 16.71
C ARG A 7 -29.23 8.08 17.33
N LEU A 8 -28.01 7.59 17.54
CA LEU A 8 -26.88 8.38 18.05
C LEU A 8 -26.24 9.25 16.96
N VAL A 9 -26.21 8.79 15.73
CA VAL A 9 -25.66 9.57 14.59
C VAL A 9 -26.58 10.73 14.20
N ILE A 10 -27.91 10.56 14.31
CA ILE A 10 -28.88 11.62 14.01
C ILE A 10 -28.93 12.67 15.14
N ALA A 11 -28.71 12.30 16.39
CA ALA A 11 -28.67 13.24 17.52
C ALA A 11 -27.41 14.12 17.53
N PHE A 12 -26.28 13.67 16.91
CA PHE A 12 -25.05 14.47 16.86
C PHE A 12 -25.05 15.53 15.76
N LEU A 13 -25.96 15.43 14.77
CA LEU A 13 -26.07 16.40 13.65
C LEU A 13 -27.03 17.56 13.90
N LEU A 14 -27.74 17.62 15.03
CA LEU A 14 -28.79 18.61 15.29
C LEU A 14 -28.47 19.64 16.37
N PHE A 15 -27.27 19.65 16.98
CA PHE A 15 -26.89 20.64 18.00
C PHE A 15 -25.60 21.38 17.63
N ILE A 16 -25.67 22.33 16.68
CA ILE A 16 -24.66 23.36 16.50
C ILE A 16 -25.41 24.72 16.55
N PRO A 17 -25.23 25.54 17.59
CA PRO A 17 -25.75 26.87 17.59
C PRO A 17 -24.92 27.78 16.67
N ILE A 18 -25.55 28.31 15.62
CA ILE A 18 -25.00 29.39 14.80
C ILE A 18 -24.95 30.66 15.63
N GLN A 19 -23.77 31.03 16.12
CA GLN A 19 -23.54 32.41 16.59
C GLN A 19 -22.81 33.20 15.49
N MET A 20 -23.56 34.03 14.78
CA MET A 20 -23.02 35.10 13.96
C MET A 20 -22.42 36.17 14.87
N PHE A 21 -21.10 36.33 14.84
CA PHE A 21 -20.45 37.57 15.31
C PHE A 21 -20.18 38.46 14.10
N LEU A 22 -20.98 39.54 13.99
CA LEU A 22 -20.56 40.71 13.25
C LEU A 22 -19.44 41.40 14.02
N LYS A 23 -18.24 41.42 13.44
CA LYS A 23 -17.16 42.31 13.87
C LYS A 23 -17.01 43.43 12.84
N ALA A 24 -17.05 44.63 13.36
CA ALA A 24 -16.92 45.89 12.64
C ALA A 24 -15.62 45.94 11.83
N GLN A 25 -15.74 46.48 10.63
CA GLN A 25 -14.65 46.86 9.75
C GLN A 25 -13.83 47.99 10.44
N SER A 26 -12.58 47.74 10.73
CA SER A 26 -11.61 48.75 11.15
C SER A 26 -10.72 49.14 9.98
N ASP A 27 -10.28 50.37 9.98
CA ASP A 27 -9.56 51.13 8.97
C ASP A 27 -8.55 50.37 8.09
N ALA A 28 -8.39 50.87 6.85
CA ALA A 28 -7.49 50.31 5.85
C ALA A 28 -6.05 50.25 6.35
N PRO A 29 -5.33 49.14 6.14
CA PRO A 29 -3.95 49.01 6.60
C PRO A 29 -2.99 49.92 5.82
N ASP A 30 -2.13 50.64 6.54
CA ASP A 30 -1.24 51.66 5.98
C ASP A 30 0.02 51.11 5.30
N THR A 31 0.38 49.88 5.58
CA THR A 31 1.63 49.27 5.06
C THR A 31 1.33 48.24 3.97
N LYS A 32 2.03 48.32 2.82
CA LYS A 32 1.88 47.42 1.70
C LYS A 32 3.15 46.59 1.50
N LEU A 33 3.03 45.26 1.70
CA LEU A 33 4.04 44.31 1.21
C LEU A 33 3.68 43.91 -0.22
N LYS A 34 4.56 44.13 -1.19
CA LYS A 34 4.35 43.80 -2.59
C LYS A 34 5.60 43.16 -3.18
N GLY A 35 5.46 42.48 -4.29
CA GLY A 35 6.61 41.89 -5.01
C GLY A 35 6.16 40.96 -6.11
N THR A 36 7.15 40.31 -6.71
CA THR A 36 6.97 39.36 -7.80
C THR A 36 7.49 38.00 -7.38
N LEU A 37 6.67 36.98 -7.62
CA LEU A 37 6.99 35.57 -7.37
C LEU A 37 7.35 34.91 -8.70
N LEU A 38 8.60 34.55 -8.83
CA LEU A 38 9.15 33.97 -10.06
C LEU A 38 9.52 32.48 -9.81
N ASP A 39 9.41 31.66 -10.84
CA ASP A 39 9.99 30.34 -10.82
C ASP A 39 11.51 30.36 -11.09
N ALA A 40 12.18 29.23 -11.01
CA ALA A 40 13.61 29.10 -11.25
C ALA A 40 14.05 29.58 -12.66
N SER A 41 13.13 29.68 -13.61
CA SER A 41 13.39 30.12 -14.98
C SER A 41 13.08 31.60 -15.21
N GLY A 42 12.56 32.32 -14.19
CA GLY A 42 12.15 33.71 -14.28
C GLY A 42 10.73 33.92 -14.79
N GLY A 43 9.92 32.85 -14.92
CA GLY A 43 8.50 32.96 -15.23
C GLY A 43 7.68 33.32 -13.99
N GLY A 44 6.67 34.19 -14.13
CA GLY A 44 5.78 34.54 -13.04
C GLY A 44 4.98 33.35 -12.52
N VAL A 45 4.88 33.21 -11.19
CA VAL A 45 4.11 32.14 -10.54
C VAL A 45 2.80 32.71 -10.00
N GLY A 46 1.70 32.47 -10.73
CA GLY A 46 0.36 32.90 -10.32
C GLY A 46 -0.28 31.95 -9.33
N GLY A 47 -1.23 32.45 -8.51
CA GLY A 47 -1.99 31.64 -7.57
C GLY A 47 -1.22 31.21 -6.31
N VAL A 48 -0.11 31.87 -5.98
CA VAL A 48 0.58 31.67 -4.69
C VAL A 48 -0.20 32.36 -3.59
N HIS A 49 -0.52 31.65 -2.54
CA HIS A 49 -1.13 32.21 -1.34
C HIS A 49 -0.06 32.87 -0.48
N VAL A 50 -0.22 34.15 -0.22
CA VAL A 50 0.64 34.94 0.66
C VAL A 50 -0.16 35.22 1.94
N THR A 51 0.29 34.72 3.06
CA THR A 51 -0.36 34.92 4.34
C THR A 51 0.59 35.63 5.31
N ALA A 52 0.08 36.60 6.10
CA ALA A 52 0.83 37.26 7.15
C ALA A 52 0.10 37.13 8.48
N GLN A 53 0.84 36.82 9.55
CA GLN A 53 0.36 36.72 10.93
C GLN A 53 1.25 37.56 11.83
N LEU A 54 0.70 38.26 12.78
CA LEU A 54 1.46 39.09 13.73
C LEU A 54 2.37 38.18 14.59
N ALA A 55 3.66 38.49 14.65
CA ALA A 55 4.62 37.69 15.39
C ALA A 55 4.32 37.69 16.90
N GLY A 56 4.30 36.49 17.50
CA GLY A 56 4.05 36.31 18.93
C GLY A 56 2.60 36.11 19.35
N ASP A 57 1.64 36.18 18.42
CA ASP A 57 0.22 35.91 18.71
C ASP A 57 -0.36 34.89 17.71
N SER A 58 -0.47 33.66 18.14
CA SER A 58 -1.02 32.55 17.32
C SER A 58 -2.55 32.63 17.11
N GLN A 59 -3.24 33.54 17.79
CA GLN A 59 -4.67 33.82 17.64
C GLN A 59 -4.94 35.11 16.84
N ALA A 60 -3.87 35.82 16.40
CA ALA A 60 -4.00 37.05 15.65
C ALA A 60 -4.69 36.87 14.30
N GLN A 61 -5.29 37.95 13.83
CA GLN A 61 -5.88 38.05 12.50
C GLN A 61 -4.87 37.62 11.41
N LEU A 62 -5.32 36.81 10.45
CA LEU A 62 -4.53 36.37 9.31
C LEU A 62 -4.86 37.22 8.09
N TRP A 63 -3.89 37.96 7.55
CA TRP A 63 -4.00 38.69 6.30
C TRP A 63 -3.60 37.83 5.14
N LYS A 64 -4.31 37.95 3.99
CA LYS A 64 -4.11 37.07 2.83
C LYS A 64 -4.09 37.85 1.54
N ALA A 65 -3.21 37.43 0.62
CA ALA A 65 -3.20 37.83 -0.77
C ALA A 65 -2.93 36.60 -1.66
N THR A 66 -3.24 36.73 -2.96
CA THR A 66 -2.92 35.69 -3.95
C THR A 66 -2.23 36.36 -5.12
N SER A 67 -1.13 35.78 -5.62
CA SER A 67 -0.40 36.32 -6.77
C SER A 67 -1.21 36.21 -8.08
N THR A 68 -1.06 37.21 -8.96
CA THR A 68 -1.63 37.20 -10.33
C THR A 68 -0.96 36.14 -11.21
N THR A 69 -1.46 35.95 -12.43
CA THR A 69 -0.85 35.07 -13.45
C THR A 69 0.60 35.41 -13.80
N GLU A 70 0.96 36.69 -13.67
CA GLU A 70 2.31 37.21 -13.88
C GLU A 70 3.19 37.09 -12.60
N GLY A 71 2.66 36.53 -11.51
CA GLY A 71 3.37 36.35 -10.25
C GLY A 71 3.37 37.58 -9.33
N VAL A 72 2.68 38.66 -9.66
CA VAL A 72 2.64 39.89 -8.84
C VAL A 72 1.68 39.68 -7.67
N TYR A 73 2.12 40.08 -6.46
CA TYR A 73 1.26 40.09 -5.27
C TYR A 73 1.34 41.43 -4.55
N ALA A 74 0.27 41.75 -3.81
CA ALA A 74 0.22 42.87 -2.90
C ALA A 74 -0.62 42.48 -1.67
N LEU A 75 -0.05 42.64 -0.49
CA LEU A 75 -0.67 42.38 0.79
C LEU A 75 -0.63 43.64 1.64
N ALA A 76 -1.78 44.09 2.10
CA ALA A 76 -1.89 45.23 2.98
C ALA A 76 -2.10 44.79 4.44
N VAL A 77 -1.24 45.25 5.36
CA VAL A 77 -1.23 44.90 6.78
C VAL A 77 -0.95 46.15 7.64
N PRO A 78 -1.44 46.24 8.87
CA PRO A 78 -1.06 47.29 9.82
C PRO A 78 0.47 47.26 10.09
N PRO A 79 1.07 48.37 10.54
CA PRO A 79 2.45 48.38 10.97
C PRO A 79 2.71 47.35 12.10
N GLY A 80 3.76 46.51 11.97
CA GLY A 80 4.06 45.47 12.96
C GLY A 80 5.13 44.49 12.49
N LYS A 81 5.43 43.51 13.34
CA LYS A 81 6.30 42.37 12.99
C LYS A 81 5.44 41.19 12.58
N TYR A 82 5.71 40.60 11.43
CA TYR A 82 4.88 39.57 10.83
C TYR A 82 5.70 38.35 10.49
N HIS A 83 5.10 37.18 10.74
CA HIS A 83 5.47 35.92 10.10
C HIS A 83 4.69 35.81 8.80
N ILE A 84 5.41 35.70 7.67
CA ILE A 84 4.82 35.73 6.33
C ILE A 84 5.14 34.40 5.62
N VAL A 85 4.10 33.75 5.11
CA VAL A 85 4.19 32.45 4.43
C VAL A 85 3.73 32.59 2.99
N PHE A 86 4.56 32.09 2.06
CA PHE A 86 4.27 31.97 0.64
C PHE A 86 4.08 30.48 0.31
N GLN A 87 2.87 30.09 -0.07
CA GLN A 87 2.53 28.69 -0.27
C GLN A 87 1.78 28.46 -1.58
N ARG A 88 2.26 27.53 -2.37
CA ARG A 88 1.57 26.99 -3.54
C ARG A 88 2.20 25.65 -3.96
N ALA A 89 1.44 24.56 -4.01
CA ALA A 89 1.93 23.35 -4.64
C ALA A 89 2.14 23.56 -6.17
N PRO A 90 3.22 23.06 -6.79
CA PRO A 90 4.27 22.19 -6.23
C PRO A 90 5.54 22.94 -5.79
N PHE A 91 5.43 24.15 -5.29
CA PHE A 91 6.59 24.95 -4.84
C PHE A 91 6.85 24.75 -3.35
N VAL A 92 8.13 24.86 -2.95
CA VAL A 92 8.55 24.87 -1.54
C VAL A 92 7.92 26.06 -0.86
N THR A 93 7.22 25.82 0.24
CA THR A 93 6.71 26.88 1.11
C THR A 93 7.89 27.74 1.59
N ARG A 94 7.77 29.06 1.47
CA ARG A 94 8.78 30.01 1.93
C ARG A 94 8.20 30.84 3.07
N GLU A 95 8.96 30.96 4.15
CA GLU A 95 8.55 31.67 5.37
C GLU A 95 9.57 32.74 5.70
N PHE A 96 9.10 33.91 6.13
CA PHE A 96 9.92 35.06 6.47
C PHE A 96 9.34 35.80 7.65
N ASP A 97 10.19 36.15 8.61
CA ASP A 97 9.85 37.11 9.64
C ASP A 97 10.26 38.50 9.18
N LEU A 98 9.26 39.38 8.98
CA LEU A 98 9.48 40.72 8.47
C LEU A 98 9.00 41.75 9.48
N ASP A 99 9.84 42.77 9.70
CA ASP A 99 9.48 43.96 10.47
C ASP A 99 8.96 45.04 9.52
N LEU A 100 7.62 45.29 9.60
CA LEU A 100 6.89 46.31 8.87
C LEU A 100 6.42 47.42 9.78
N SER A 101 7.06 47.60 10.94
CA SER A 101 6.67 48.60 11.97
C SER A 101 6.86 50.03 11.49
N SER A 102 7.69 50.29 10.46
CA SER A 102 7.94 51.64 9.92
C SER A 102 6.78 52.25 9.13
N GLY A 103 5.71 51.48 8.87
CA GLY A 103 4.58 51.95 8.05
C GLY A 103 4.87 52.19 6.55
N SER A 104 6.09 51.88 6.08
CA SER A 104 6.51 52.06 4.70
C SER A 104 6.23 50.81 3.87
N SER A 105 5.89 50.98 2.58
CA SER A 105 5.75 49.84 1.64
C SER A 105 7.08 49.13 1.45
N ARG A 106 7.07 47.81 1.54
CA ARG A 106 8.25 46.96 1.32
C ARG A 106 8.07 46.10 0.08
N VAL A 107 9.12 45.99 -0.73
CA VAL A 107 9.13 45.10 -1.91
C VAL A 107 9.92 43.83 -1.53
N LEU A 108 9.32 42.66 -1.77
CA LEU A 108 9.94 41.35 -1.56
C LEU A 108 9.71 40.49 -2.79
N ASP A 109 10.69 40.43 -3.67
CA ASP A 109 10.68 39.54 -4.82
C ASP A 109 11.29 38.20 -4.42
N LEU A 110 10.60 37.10 -4.77
CA LEU A 110 11.05 35.75 -4.42
C LEU A 110 11.12 34.86 -5.67
N ARG A 111 12.15 34.04 -5.69
CA ARG A 111 12.21 32.90 -6.58
C ARG A 111 11.71 31.65 -5.81
N LEU A 112 10.60 31.11 -6.28
CA LEU A 112 10.03 29.89 -5.74
C LEU A 112 10.70 28.69 -6.41
N GLU A 113 11.26 27.82 -5.61
CA GLU A 113 11.80 26.55 -6.05
C GLU A 113 10.67 25.53 -6.04
N LEU A 114 10.60 24.70 -7.08
CA LEU A 114 9.72 23.54 -7.06
C LEU A 114 10.10 22.65 -5.86
N GLU A 115 9.09 22.15 -5.17
CA GLU A 115 9.31 21.21 -4.08
C GLU A 115 10.10 20.03 -4.61
N ARG A 116 11.29 19.83 -4.06
CA ARG A 116 12.16 18.75 -4.51
C ARG A 116 11.45 17.43 -4.17
N VAL A 117 11.37 16.51 -5.12
CA VAL A 117 10.94 15.12 -4.89
C VAL A 117 11.74 14.49 -3.72
N SER A 118 12.88 15.08 -3.38
CA SER A 118 13.80 14.67 -2.34
C SER A 118 13.41 15.05 -0.89
N SER A 119 12.36 15.84 -0.66
CA SER A 119 11.91 16.22 0.70
C SER A 119 10.74 15.38 1.22
N ARG A 120 10.44 14.25 0.57
CA ARG A 120 9.40 13.34 1.05
C ARG A 120 9.83 12.69 2.35
N VAL A 121 9.01 12.84 3.38
CA VAL A 121 9.17 12.14 4.66
C VAL A 121 8.60 10.74 4.53
N VAL A 122 9.39 9.76 4.93
CA VAL A 122 9.00 8.33 4.99
C VAL A 122 8.62 8.01 6.42
N VAL A 123 7.49 7.36 6.59
CA VAL A 123 6.96 6.96 7.91
C VAL A 123 7.28 5.49 8.22
N THR A 124 7.59 4.69 7.19
CA THR A 124 7.59 3.23 7.27
C THR A 124 8.98 2.58 7.27
N ALA A 125 10.03 3.25 6.78
CA ALA A 125 11.34 2.61 6.63
C ALA A 125 12.19 2.56 7.91
N GLU A 126 11.82 3.32 8.91
CA GLU A 126 12.52 3.42 10.20
C GLU A 126 11.48 3.55 11.32
N ALA A 127 11.87 3.34 12.56
CA ALA A 127 10.96 3.47 13.71
C ALA A 127 10.41 4.90 13.90
N GLU A 128 11.09 5.91 13.35
CA GLU A 128 10.69 7.32 13.36
C GLU A 128 10.60 7.88 11.94
N PRO A 129 9.68 8.81 11.66
CA PRO A 129 9.57 9.46 10.36
C PRO A 129 10.86 10.20 9.97
N LEU A 130 11.39 9.91 8.78
CA LEU A 130 12.62 10.51 8.27
C LEU A 130 12.47 11.03 6.85
N PRO A 131 13.26 12.04 6.45
CA PRO A 131 13.44 12.36 5.04
C PRO A 131 13.95 11.13 4.27
N ILE A 132 13.40 10.87 3.08
CA ILE A 132 13.77 9.71 2.25
C ILE A 132 15.28 9.62 1.97
N GLN A 133 15.98 10.77 2.01
CA GLN A 133 17.42 10.84 1.83
C GLN A 133 18.22 10.20 2.98
N GLN A 134 17.62 10.05 4.13
CA GLN A 134 18.27 9.52 5.33
C GLN A 134 17.89 8.06 5.59
N THR A 135 16.95 7.50 4.81
CA THR A 135 16.58 6.09 4.94
C THR A 135 17.69 5.20 4.43
N THR A 136 17.89 4.10 5.11
CA THR A 136 18.88 3.07 4.74
C THR A 136 18.24 1.97 3.89
N ALA A 137 16.96 1.69 4.07
CA ALA A 137 16.17 0.78 3.24
C ALA A 137 15.75 1.41 1.90
N SER A 138 15.39 0.58 0.95
CA SER A 138 14.87 1.01 -0.35
C SER A 138 13.38 1.30 -0.26
N VAL A 139 12.99 2.53 -0.54
CA VAL A 139 11.61 3.01 -0.40
C VAL A 139 11.10 3.59 -1.70
N SER A 140 9.88 3.22 -2.08
CA SER A 140 9.11 3.89 -3.12
C SER A 140 7.88 4.55 -2.50
N ILE A 141 7.56 5.76 -2.93
CA ILE A 141 6.39 6.52 -2.45
C ILE A 141 5.50 6.82 -3.66
N LEU A 142 4.26 6.38 -3.57
CA LEU A 142 3.19 6.75 -4.48
C LEU A 142 2.27 7.76 -3.77
N THR A 143 2.00 8.88 -4.42
CA THR A 143 1.19 9.97 -3.85
C THR A 143 -0.18 10.04 -4.50
N ARG A 144 -1.11 10.77 -3.87
CA ARG A 144 -2.41 11.11 -4.45
C ARG A 144 -2.29 11.69 -5.86
N ALA A 145 -1.27 12.53 -6.10
CA ALA A 145 -1.01 13.10 -7.42
C ALA A 145 -0.62 12.03 -8.47
N ASP A 146 0.00 10.94 -8.06
CA ASP A 146 0.34 9.82 -8.95
C ASP A 146 -0.92 9.01 -9.28
N PHE A 147 -1.80 8.77 -8.29
CA PHE A 147 -3.08 8.10 -8.49
C PHE A 147 -4.01 8.92 -9.40
N ASP A 148 -4.17 10.21 -9.11
CA ASP A 148 -5.00 11.12 -9.92
C ASP A 148 -4.45 11.25 -11.36
N ALA A 149 -3.13 11.24 -11.56
CA ALA A 149 -2.53 11.35 -12.89
C ALA A 149 -2.77 10.12 -13.78
N ARG A 150 -2.78 8.92 -13.18
CA ARG A 150 -3.04 7.65 -13.88
C ARG A 150 -4.50 7.24 -13.80
N GLN A 151 -5.32 7.95 -13.01
CA GLN A 151 -6.71 7.56 -12.69
C GLN A 151 -6.77 6.13 -12.14
N SER A 152 -5.79 5.76 -11.27
CA SER A 152 -5.74 4.45 -10.63
C SER A 152 -6.92 4.27 -9.68
N ILE A 153 -7.60 3.14 -9.76
CA ILE A 153 -8.80 2.83 -8.97
C ILE A 153 -8.44 1.98 -7.75
N THR A 154 -7.63 0.94 -7.96
CA THR A 154 -7.26 -0.03 -6.95
C THR A 154 -5.80 0.11 -6.52
N LEU A 155 -5.46 -0.41 -5.36
CA LEU A 155 -4.08 -0.44 -4.88
C LEU A 155 -3.15 -1.25 -5.80
N PRO A 156 -3.53 -2.43 -6.33
CA PRO A 156 -2.73 -3.13 -7.33
C PRO A 156 -2.42 -2.29 -8.58
N ASP A 157 -3.38 -1.51 -9.10
CA ASP A 157 -3.14 -0.62 -10.24
C ASP A 157 -2.01 0.39 -9.98
N ALA A 158 -1.96 0.91 -8.76
CA ALA A 158 -0.89 1.85 -8.38
C ALA A 158 0.45 1.14 -8.17
N LEU A 159 0.44 -0.04 -7.55
CA LEU A 159 1.64 -0.82 -7.22
C LEU A 159 2.36 -1.36 -8.47
N LEU A 160 1.67 -1.57 -9.60
CA LEU A 160 2.30 -1.96 -10.88
C LEU A 160 3.47 -1.06 -11.30
N TYR A 161 3.47 0.21 -10.85
CA TYR A 161 4.50 1.19 -11.23
C TYR A 161 5.64 1.29 -10.21
N VAL A 162 5.68 0.40 -9.22
CA VAL A 162 6.76 0.33 -8.22
C VAL A 162 7.82 -0.69 -8.68
N PRO A 163 9.11 -0.31 -8.79
CA PRO A 163 10.16 -1.26 -9.13
C PRO A 163 10.24 -2.42 -8.14
N GLY A 164 10.43 -3.64 -8.63
CA GLY A 164 10.51 -4.86 -7.81
C GLY A 164 9.15 -5.39 -7.33
N VAL A 165 8.04 -4.83 -7.81
CA VAL A 165 6.69 -5.35 -7.58
C VAL A 165 6.23 -6.12 -8.82
N ALA A 166 5.73 -7.33 -8.59
CA ALA A 166 4.94 -8.08 -9.55
C ALA A 166 3.53 -8.31 -8.99
N ILE A 167 2.54 -8.27 -9.86
CA ILE A 167 1.14 -8.52 -9.53
C ILE A 167 0.69 -9.79 -10.25
N GLY A 168 0.02 -10.68 -9.52
CA GLY A 168 -0.68 -11.82 -10.09
C GLY A 168 -2.17 -11.68 -9.81
N ARG A 169 -2.99 -11.56 -10.85
CA ARG A 169 -4.44 -11.49 -10.74
C ARG A 169 -5.07 -12.76 -11.31
N THR A 170 -6.11 -13.26 -10.65
CA THR A 170 -6.94 -14.35 -11.15
C THR A 170 -8.18 -13.77 -11.83
N GLY A 171 -7.97 -13.15 -13.00
CA GLY A 171 -9.05 -12.56 -13.79
C GLY A 171 -9.22 -11.04 -13.61
N PRO A 172 -10.42 -10.51 -13.95
CA PRO A 172 -10.75 -9.09 -13.89
C PRO A 172 -10.97 -8.60 -12.44
N GLU A 173 -11.66 -7.47 -12.27
CA GLU A 173 -11.97 -6.92 -10.95
C GLU A 173 -12.79 -7.91 -10.12
N GLY A 174 -12.39 -8.10 -8.85
CA GLY A 174 -12.99 -9.10 -7.94
C GLY A 174 -12.22 -10.42 -7.90
N GLY A 175 -11.49 -10.78 -8.95
CA GLY A 175 -10.54 -11.89 -8.91
C GLY A 175 -9.39 -11.61 -7.95
N SER A 176 -8.93 -12.64 -7.23
CA SER A 176 -7.87 -12.48 -6.22
C SER A 176 -6.62 -11.80 -6.79
N ALA A 177 -6.04 -10.86 -6.04
CA ALA A 177 -4.88 -10.10 -6.44
C ALA A 177 -3.74 -10.27 -5.43
N SER A 178 -2.66 -10.89 -5.88
CA SER A 178 -1.44 -11.13 -5.10
C SER A 178 -0.33 -10.15 -5.47
N VAL A 179 0.40 -9.67 -4.49
CA VAL A 179 1.56 -8.78 -4.66
C VAL A 179 2.82 -9.51 -4.27
N PHE A 180 3.78 -9.60 -5.18
CA PHE A 180 5.09 -10.20 -4.97
C PHE A 180 6.15 -9.10 -4.94
N LEU A 181 6.92 -9.02 -3.86
CA LEU A 181 7.92 -7.99 -3.65
C LEU A 181 9.33 -8.60 -3.75
N ASN A 182 10.18 -8.09 -4.66
CA ASN A 182 11.53 -8.58 -4.90
C ASN A 182 11.63 -10.13 -4.99
N GLY A 183 10.67 -10.74 -5.71
CA GLY A 183 10.63 -12.18 -5.97
C GLY A 183 10.18 -13.07 -4.82
N GLY A 184 9.81 -12.51 -3.68
CA GLY A 184 9.28 -13.26 -2.55
C GLY A 184 7.83 -13.73 -2.74
N ASN A 185 7.29 -14.45 -1.77
CA ASN A 185 5.90 -14.87 -1.77
C ASN A 185 4.96 -13.71 -1.42
N SER A 186 3.71 -13.76 -1.89
CA SER A 186 2.70 -12.72 -1.60
C SER A 186 2.43 -12.56 -0.09
N ASN A 187 2.54 -13.64 0.68
CA ASN A 187 2.38 -13.64 2.13
C ASN A 187 3.64 -13.21 2.91
N PHE A 188 4.72 -12.79 2.22
CA PHE A 188 5.95 -12.28 2.82
C PHE A 188 5.99 -10.76 2.93
N THR A 189 4.92 -10.10 2.53
CA THR A 189 4.78 -8.65 2.58
C THR A 189 3.77 -8.26 3.65
N LYS A 190 4.22 -7.52 4.66
CA LYS A 190 3.31 -6.94 5.66
C LYS A 190 2.60 -5.73 5.09
N VAL A 191 1.29 -5.69 5.23
CA VAL A 191 0.46 -4.57 4.76
C VAL A 191 -0.15 -3.86 5.95
N LEU A 192 0.01 -2.55 5.96
CA LEU A 192 -0.48 -1.68 7.02
C LEU A 192 -1.43 -0.63 6.45
N VAL A 193 -2.50 -0.33 7.18
CA VAL A 193 -3.38 0.82 6.93
C VAL A 193 -3.28 1.75 8.13
N ASP A 194 -2.68 2.92 7.96
CA ASP A 194 -2.40 3.88 9.04
C ASP A 194 -1.71 3.25 10.26
N GLY A 195 -0.87 2.23 10.05
CA GLY A 195 -0.16 1.48 11.10
C GLY A 195 -0.85 0.19 11.55
N THR A 196 -2.12 -0.04 11.23
CA THR A 196 -2.83 -1.29 11.53
C THR A 196 -2.42 -2.39 10.56
N ALA A 197 -1.92 -3.52 11.05
CA ALA A 197 -1.64 -4.70 10.24
C ALA A 197 -2.95 -5.32 9.73
N VAL A 198 -3.03 -5.59 8.42
CA VAL A 198 -4.25 -6.06 7.76
C VAL A 198 -4.10 -7.42 7.09
N ASN A 199 -2.93 -8.03 7.19
CA ASN A 199 -2.73 -9.42 6.79
C ASN A 199 -3.62 -10.35 7.62
N GLU A 200 -4.16 -11.36 6.99
CA GLU A 200 -4.67 -12.52 7.72
C GLU A 200 -3.50 -13.20 8.48
N PRO A 201 -3.72 -13.79 9.66
CA PRO A 201 -2.66 -14.39 10.45
C PRO A 201 -1.85 -15.44 9.68
N GLY A 202 -0.56 -15.12 9.41
CA GLY A 202 0.35 -15.97 8.63
C GLY A 202 0.01 -16.06 7.13
N ASN A 203 -0.89 -15.25 6.60
CA ASN A 203 -1.33 -15.30 5.20
C ASN A 203 -1.09 -13.98 4.44
N ALA A 204 -1.35 -13.99 3.14
CA ALA A 204 -1.30 -12.82 2.29
C ALA A 204 -2.52 -11.90 2.52
N VAL A 205 -2.44 -10.67 2.04
CA VAL A 205 -3.59 -9.80 1.82
C VAL A 205 -4.10 -10.06 0.41
N ASP A 206 -5.40 -10.27 0.26
CA ASP A 206 -6.03 -10.16 -1.05
C ASP A 206 -6.26 -8.69 -1.38
N PHE A 207 -5.52 -8.20 -2.37
CA PHE A 207 -5.56 -6.79 -2.77
C PHE A 207 -6.72 -6.46 -3.72
N SER A 208 -7.50 -7.45 -4.20
CA SER A 208 -8.61 -7.23 -5.13
C SER A 208 -9.64 -6.23 -4.60
N ASN A 209 -9.86 -6.25 -3.29
CA ASN A 209 -10.85 -5.45 -2.59
C ASN A 209 -10.35 -4.08 -2.13
N PHE A 210 -9.09 -3.73 -2.42
CA PHE A 210 -8.47 -2.53 -1.88
C PHE A 210 -8.52 -1.36 -2.86
N THR A 211 -9.52 -0.46 -2.70
CA THR A 211 -9.63 0.78 -3.47
C THR A 211 -8.77 1.90 -2.90
N LEU A 212 -8.36 2.87 -3.75
CA LEU A 212 -7.55 4.03 -3.39
C LEU A 212 -8.37 5.21 -2.84
N ASP A 213 -9.65 5.00 -2.54
CA ASP A 213 -10.50 6.05 -1.96
C ASP A 213 -10.02 6.43 -0.56
N ASN A 214 -9.94 7.75 -0.32
CA ASN A 214 -9.36 8.35 0.89
C ASN A 214 -7.88 7.99 1.16
N VAL A 215 -7.13 7.50 0.18
CA VAL A 215 -5.70 7.24 0.30
C VAL A 215 -4.91 8.46 -0.18
N ASP A 216 -3.97 8.92 0.63
CA ASP A 216 -3.12 10.09 0.33
C ASP A 216 -1.77 9.68 -0.23
N LYS A 217 -1.20 8.63 0.34
CA LYS A 217 0.04 8.02 -0.17
C LYS A 217 0.15 6.55 0.20
N VAL A 218 0.97 5.85 -0.58
CA VAL A 218 1.40 4.48 -0.31
C VAL A 218 2.91 4.45 -0.27
N GLU A 219 3.47 3.89 0.80
CA GLU A 219 4.90 3.66 0.94
C GLU A 219 5.18 2.17 0.78
N VAL A 220 6.15 1.83 -0.06
CA VAL A 220 6.61 0.46 -0.28
C VAL A 220 8.07 0.38 0.13
N VAL A 221 8.34 -0.28 1.23
CA VAL A 221 9.67 -0.56 1.75
C VAL A 221 10.07 -1.96 1.33
N ARG A 222 11.21 -2.09 0.66
CA ARG A 222 11.75 -3.37 0.21
C ARG A 222 12.87 -3.85 1.12
N GLY A 223 12.88 -5.14 1.40
CA GLY A 223 13.81 -5.80 2.30
C GLY A 223 13.16 -6.26 3.59
N ALA A 224 13.82 -7.13 4.33
CA ALA A 224 13.31 -7.72 5.56
C ALA A 224 13.22 -6.68 6.69
N GLU A 225 12.01 -6.35 7.10
CA GLU A 225 11.70 -5.32 8.11
C GLU A 225 11.08 -5.90 9.40
N SER A 226 11.20 -7.21 9.61
CA SER A 226 10.66 -7.85 10.82
C SER A 226 11.27 -7.31 12.12
N ALA A 227 12.44 -6.68 12.07
CA ALA A 227 13.07 -6.04 13.22
C ALA A 227 12.24 -4.84 13.77
N ILE A 228 11.45 -4.18 12.95
CA ILE A 228 10.53 -3.11 13.37
C ILE A 228 9.09 -3.64 13.46
N TYR A 229 8.64 -4.34 12.42
CA TYR A 229 7.23 -4.66 12.20
C TYR A 229 6.81 -6.07 12.64
N GLY A 230 7.75 -6.88 13.15
CA GLY A 230 7.45 -8.25 13.60
C GLY A 230 7.22 -9.23 12.45
N THR A 231 6.37 -10.23 12.69
CA THR A 231 6.04 -11.26 11.71
C THR A 231 5.44 -10.68 10.43
N ASP A 232 5.53 -11.44 9.31
CA ASP A 232 5.03 -11.13 7.97
C ASP A 232 5.83 -10.09 7.17
N ALA A 233 6.71 -9.28 7.81
CA ALA A 233 7.57 -8.31 7.11
C ALA A 233 8.88 -8.95 6.61
N VAL A 234 8.76 -10.02 5.81
CA VAL A 234 9.88 -10.87 5.35
C VAL A 234 10.59 -10.26 4.16
N ASP A 235 9.85 -9.73 3.18
CA ASP A 235 10.37 -9.10 1.96
C ASP A 235 10.11 -7.60 1.91
N GLY A 236 9.27 -7.11 2.81
CA GLY A 236 9.00 -5.69 2.92
C GLY A 236 7.69 -5.34 3.59
N VAL A 237 7.37 -4.06 3.51
CA VAL A 237 6.16 -3.47 4.08
C VAL A 237 5.49 -2.56 3.06
N ILE A 238 4.18 -2.68 2.92
CA ILE A 238 3.33 -1.74 2.18
C ILE A 238 2.50 -0.98 3.20
N GLN A 239 2.72 0.32 3.32
CA GLN A 239 1.96 1.20 4.21
C GLN A 239 1.01 2.07 3.39
N VAL A 240 -0.27 1.91 3.60
CA VAL A 240 -1.32 2.78 3.08
C VAL A 240 -1.63 3.86 4.09
N ILE A 241 -1.55 5.12 3.69
CA ILE A 241 -1.78 6.28 4.56
C ILE A 241 -2.99 7.03 4.04
N THR A 242 -4.00 7.17 4.90
CA THR A 242 -5.26 7.83 4.55
C THR A 242 -5.15 9.35 4.63
N HIS A 243 -6.04 10.03 3.93
CA HIS A 243 -6.07 11.48 3.85
C HIS A 243 -6.38 12.12 5.21
N ARG A 244 -5.74 13.26 5.48
CA ARG A 244 -5.97 14.10 6.68
C ARG A 244 -6.49 15.46 6.27
N GLY A 245 -7.42 15.99 7.04
CA GLY A 245 -7.92 17.33 6.83
C GLY A 245 -6.84 18.38 7.08
N ALA A 246 -6.68 19.33 6.16
CA ALA A 246 -5.64 20.36 6.25
C ALA A 246 -6.17 21.79 6.09
N THR A 247 -7.42 21.97 5.70
CA THR A 247 -7.99 23.29 5.35
C THR A 247 -9.04 23.76 6.34
N ARG A 248 -9.01 25.03 6.71
CA ARG A 248 -10.02 25.61 7.64
C ARG A 248 -11.41 25.69 7.01
N ILE A 249 -11.50 25.98 5.72
CA ILE A 249 -12.76 25.86 4.97
C ILE A 249 -12.85 24.38 4.55
N PRO A 250 -13.89 23.64 4.99
CA PRO A 250 -14.04 22.25 4.63
C PRO A 250 -13.95 22.03 3.12
N GLU A 251 -13.21 20.98 2.72
CA GLU A 251 -13.17 20.52 1.34
C GLU A 251 -14.17 19.38 1.16
N VAL A 252 -15.08 19.54 0.22
CA VAL A 252 -15.96 18.48 -0.26
C VAL A 252 -15.54 18.10 -1.66
N SER A 253 -15.30 16.81 -1.88
CA SER A 253 -14.99 16.26 -3.20
C SER A 253 -16.00 15.17 -3.52
N ILE A 254 -16.68 15.28 -4.66
CA ILE A 254 -17.63 14.29 -5.16
C ILE A 254 -17.16 13.87 -6.54
N PHE A 255 -17.22 12.59 -6.86
CA PHE A 255 -16.91 12.10 -8.19
C PHE A 255 -17.91 11.03 -8.63
N ALA A 256 -18.09 10.93 -9.94
CA ALA A 256 -18.79 9.84 -10.59
C ALA A 256 -18.11 9.51 -11.92
N GLN A 257 -18.04 8.22 -12.25
CA GLN A 257 -17.52 7.72 -13.53
C GLN A 257 -18.28 6.48 -13.96
N GLY A 258 -18.27 6.22 -15.26
CA GLY A 258 -18.85 5.02 -15.84
C GLY A 258 -18.28 4.72 -17.22
N GLY A 259 -18.52 3.54 -17.74
CA GLY A 259 -18.03 3.14 -19.05
C GLY A 259 -18.14 1.66 -19.36
N SER A 260 -17.09 1.08 -19.94
CA SER A 260 -17.05 -0.32 -20.38
C SER A 260 -17.46 -1.29 -19.29
N TYR A 261 -18.02 -2.44 -19.68
CA TYR A 261 -18.40 -3.54 -18.79
C TYR A 261 -19.47 -3.13 -17.76
N ASP A 262 -20.38 -2.23 -18.13
CA ASP A 262 -21.39 -1.65 -17.24
C ASP A 262 -20.79 -1.10 -15.93
N THR A 263 -19.55 -0.63 -16.02
CA THR A 263 -18.83 -0.11 -14.87
C THR A 263 -19.43 1.21 -14.41
N GLY A 264 -19.77 1.28 -13.13
CA GLY A 264 -20.20 2.46 -12.44
C GLY A 264 -19.39 2.67 -11.14
N ARG A 265 -18.82 3.84 -10.94
CA ARG A 265 -18.11 4.19 -9.71
C ARG A 265 -18.43 5.61 -9.29
N GLY A 266 -18.66 5.80 -7.99
CA GLY A 266 -18.90 7.10 -7.41
C GLY A 266 -18.46 7.19 -5.97
N GLY A 267 -18.25 8.41 -5.48
CA GLY A 267 -17.87 8.62 -4.10
C GLY A 267 -17.89 10.07 -3.69
N ALA A 268 -17.85 10.26 -2.38
CA ALA A 268 -17.79 11.58 -1.74
C ALA A 268 -16.75 11.56 -0.62
N GLN A 269 -16.03 12.65 -0.48
CA GLN A 269 -15.06 12.89 0.58
C GLN A 269 -15.30 14.26 1.20
N LEU A 270 -15.28 14.33 2.51
CA LEU A 270 -15.30 15.55 3.31
C LEU A 270 -14.04 15.61 4.16
N SER A 271 -13.29 16.70 4.12
CA SER A 271 -12.11 16.89 4.97
C SER A 271 -11.95 18.34 5.41
N GLY A 272 -11.29 18.58 6.55
CA GLY A 272 -11.06 19.93 7.02
C GLY A 272 -10.45 20.01 8.41
N LEU A 273 -10.33 21.25 8.91
CA LEU A 273 -9.88 21.60 10.26
C LEU A 273 -10.99 22.34 10.99
N LEU A 274 -11.34 21.88 12.19
CA LEU A 274 -12.24 22.55 13.11
C LEU A 274 -11.53 22.82 14.43
N GLY A 275 -10.91 23.98 14.56
CA GLY A 275 -10.08 24.31 15.70
C GLY A 275 -8.89 23.35 15.83
N ARG A 276 -8.92 22.49 16.86
CA ARG A 276 -7.89 21.47 17.15
C ARG A 276 -8.15 20.11 16.48
N LEU A 277 -9.32 19.93 15.87
CA LEU A 277 -9.73 18.71 15.20
C LEU A 277 -9.38 18.80 13.71
N ASP A 278 -8.54 17.90 13.19
CA ASP A 278 -8.47 17.57 11.79
C ASP A 278 -9.35 16.35 11.49
N TYR A 279 -10.05 16.37 10.36
CA TYR A 279 -10.95 15.29 10.00
C TYR A 279 -10.95 15.02 8.50
N SER A 280 -11.10 13.77 8.15
CA SER A 280 -11.39 13.30 6.79
C SER A 280 -12.32 12.11 6.86
N GLY A 281 -13.34 12.09 6.02
CA GLY A 281 -14.25 10.97 5.84
C GLY A 281 -14.58 10.80 4.37
N ALA A 282 -14.68 9.56 3.91
CA ALA A 282 -15.00 9.24 2.54
C ALA A 282 -15.90 8.01 2.45
N VAL A 283 -16.79 8.01 1.47
CA VAL A 283 -17.59 6.87 1.04
C VAL A 283 -17.39 6.66 -0.45
N SER A 284 -17.32 5.41 -0.88
CA SER A 284 -17.25 5.06 -2.29
C SER A 284 -18.04 3.80 -2.61
N TYR A 285 -18.46 3.73 -3.85
CA TYR A 285 -19.17 2.63 -4.47
C TYR A 285 -18.52 2.33 -5.81
N PHE A 286 -18.25 1.06 -6.08
CA PHE A 286 -17.70 0.58 -7.34
C PHE A 286 -18.41 -0.70 -7.73
N SER A 287 -18.96 -0.75 -8.95
CA SER A 287 -19.63 -1.91 -9.52
C SER A 287 -19.21 -2.07 -10.97
N THR A 288 -19.02 -3.31 -11.41
CA THR A 288 -18.80 -3.67 -12.80
C THR A 288 -19.44 -5.03 -13.09
N ALA A 289 -19.98 -5.23 -14.29
CA ALA A 289 -20.44 -6.53 -14.74
C ALA A 289 -19.27 -7.44 -15.19
N GLY A 290 -18.10 -6.83 -15.47
CA GLY A 290 -16.96 -7.56 -16.02
C GLY A 290 -17.11 -7.89 -17.51
N PRO A 291 -16.14 -8.59 -18.11
CA PRO A 291 -16.16 -8.91 -19.54
C PRO A 291 -17.20 -9.98 -19.92
N ASP A 292 -17.59 -10.83 -18.97
CA ASP A 292 -18.51 -11.94 -19.14
C ASP A 292 -19.57 -11.91 -18.03
N ASP A 293 -20.69 -12.60 -18.21
CA ASP A 293 -21.82 -12.59 -17.27
C ASP A 293 -21.44 -13.14 -15.87
N GLU A 294 -20.35 -13.90 -15.78
CA GLU A 294 -19.86 -14.53 -14.54
C GLU A 294 -18.76 -13.73 -13.84
N ASN A 295 -18.57 -12.45 -14.18
CA ASN A 295 -17.49 -11.61 -13.62
C ASN A 295 -18.00 -10.40 -12.83
N HIS A 296 -19.19 -10.43 -12.30
CA HIS A 296 -19.75 -9.31 -11.54
C HIS A 296 -18.91 -9.01 -10.28
N PHE A 297 -18.60 -7.74 -10.08
CA PHE A 297 -17.92 -7.25 -8.90
C PHE A 297 -18.60 -6.01 -8.32
N LEU A 298 -18.76 -6.00 -7.00
CA LEU A 298 -19.31 -4.89 -6.25
C LEU A 298 -18.41 -4.59 -5.04
N ASN A 299 -18.04 -3.32 -4.84
CA ASN A 299 -17.28 -2.87 -3.68
C ASN A 299 -17.89 -1.60 -3.07
N ARG A 300 -17.97 -1.56 -1.76
CA ARG A 300 -18.41 -0.40 -0.97
C ARG A 300 -17.37 -0.14 0.11
N THR A 301 -16.83 1.07 0.13
CA THR A 301 -15.81 1.47 1.11
C THR A 301 -16.27 2.70 1.88
N LEU A 302 -16.09 2.64 3.21
CA LEU A 302 -16.19 3.75 4.14
C LEU A 302 -14.82 3.93 4.80
N SER A 303 -14.31 5.16 4.85
CA SER A 303 -13.02 5.46 5.49
C SER A 303 -13.08 6.77 6.26
N GLY A 304 -12.42 6.85 7.41
CA GLY A 304 -12.32 8.04 8.23
C GLY A 304 -10.96 8.17 8.92
N ASN A 305 -10.51 9.42 9.07
CA ASN A 305 -9.26 9.76 9.77
C ASN A 305 -9.48 11.06 10.55
N PHE A 306 -9.38 10.98 11.87
CA PHE A 306 -9.72 12.06 12.80
C PHE A 306 -8.56 12.28 13.76
N GLY A 307 -8.00 13.47 13.78
CA GLY A 307 -6.90 13.85 14.67
C GLY A 307 -7.31 14.99 15.59
N TYR A 308 -7.09 14.88 16.89
CA TYR A 308 -7.34 15.92 17.87
C TYR A 308 -6.06 16.33 18.57
N ARG A 309 -5.64 17.58 18.41
CA ARG A 309 -4.46 18.16 19.07
C ARG A 309 -4.78 18.57 20.49
N LEU A 310 -4.17 17.91 21.47
CA LEU A 310 -4.25 18.26 22.89
C LEU A 310 -3.27 19.38 23.25
N GLY A 311 -2.12 19.45 22.54
CA GLY A 311 -1.05 20.44 22.69
C GLY A 311 -0.23 20.57 21.40
N GLU A 312 0.95 21.21 21.46
CA GLU A 312 1.85 21.34 20.30
C GLU A 312 2.37 19.96 19.86
N ASP A 313 2.86 19.17 20.82
CA ASP A 313 3.43 17.84 20.59
C ASP A 313 2.58 16.73 21.23
N ASN A 314 1.24 16.88 21.22
CA ASN A 314 0.32 15.94 21.85
C ASN A 314 -0.94 15.82 20.99
N GLN A 315 -1.13 14.65 20.39
CA GLN A 315 -2.20 14.38 19.45
C GLN A 315 -2.83 13.01 19.67
N LEU A 316 -4.14 12.95 19.70
CA LEU A 316 -4.92 11.73 19.56
C LEU A 316 -5.38 11.58 18.12
N ARG A 317 -5.33 10.36 17.58
CA ARG A 317 -5.81 10.05 16.23
C ARG A 317 -6.61 8.76 16.22
N LEU A 318 -7.74 8.80 15.54
CA LEU A 318 -8.59 7.65 15.27
C LEU A 318 -8.67 7.45 13.75
N THR A 319 -8.38 6.25 13.28
CA THR A 319 -8.62 5.89 11.89
C THR A 319 -9.57 4.70 11.81
N VAL A 320 -10.36 4.65 10.75
CA VAL A 320 -11.29 3.57 10.47
C VAL A 320 -11.41 3.35 8.98
N ARG A 321 -11.43 2.09 8.56
CA ARG A 321 -11.78 1.68 7.19
C ARG A 321 -12.67 0.45 7.25
N ASN A 322 -13.77 0.48 6.50
CA ASN A 322 -14.67 -0.65 6.34
C ASN A 322 -14.93 -0.84 4.85
N THR A 323 -14.72 -2.04 4.36
CA THR A 323 -14.97 -2.42 2.97
C THR A 323 -15.84 -3.67 2.94
N THR A 324 -16.87 -3.65 2.12
CA THR A 324 -17.66 -4.84 1.78
C THR A 324 -17.64 -5.03 0.27
N SER A 325 -17.42 -6.24 -0.17
CA SER A 325 -17.48 -6.58 -1.60
C SER A 325 -18.18 -7.90 -1.82
N ASN A 326 -18.72 -8.04 -3.02
CA ASN A 326 -19.23 -9.28 -3.58
C ASN A 326 -18.57 -9.46 -4.94
N ALA A 327 -18.02 -10.64 -5.20
CA ALA A 327 -17.34 -10.98 -6.42
C ALA A 327 -17.82 -12.35 -6.91
N GLN A 328 -18.16 -12.47 -8.18
CA GLN A 328 -18.22 -13.76 -8.83
C GLN A 328 -16.81 -14.28 -9.09
N THR A 329 -16.61 -15.58 -8.91
CA THR A 329 -15.31 -16.24 -8.98
C THR A 329 -15.37 -17.43 -9.94
N PRO A 330 -15.44 -17.18 -11.26
CA PRO A 330 -15.73 -18.20 -12.27
C PRO A 330 -14.67 -19.30 -12.40
N GLY A 331 -13.57 -19.18 -11.66
CA GLY A 331 -12.49 -20.19 -11.66
C GLY A 331 -11.52 -20.04 -12.84
N GLN A 332 -10.69 -21.06 -13.03
CA GLN A 332 -9.72 -21.15 -14.10
C GLN A 332 -10.36 -21.71 -15.38
N VAL A 333 -10.30 -20.96 -16.47
CA VAL A 333 -10.91 -21.36 -17.76
C VAL A 333 -9.99 -22.23 -18.63
N LEU A 334 -8.90 -22.77 -18.08
CA LEU A 334 -7.95 -23.57 -18.85
C LEU A 334 -8.50 -24.95 -19.24
N LEU A 335 -9.20 -25.59 -18.32
CA LEU A 335 -9.70 -26.96 -18.45
C LEU A 335 -11.22 -27.05 -18.37
N GLU A 336 -11.86 -26.03 -17.79
CA GLU A 336 -13.29 -25.98 -17.52
C GLU A 336 -13.91 -24.69 -18.02
N PRO A 337 -15.20 -24.67 -18.41
CA PRO A 337 -15.91 -23.42 -18.65
C PRO A 337 -16.02 -22.61 -17.33
N PRO A 338 -16.27 -21.28 -17.40
CA PRO A 338 -16.49 -20.47 -16.23
C PRO A 338 -17.62 -21.00 -15.36
N ASN A 339 -17.42 -21.03 -14.04
CA ASN A 339 -18.43 -21.40 -13.08
C ASN A 339 -19.41 -20.23 -12.88
N PRO A 340 -20.73 -20.40 -13.18
CA PRO A 340 -21.67 -19.28 -13.28
C PRO A 340 -22.16 -18.76 -11.92
N ASP A 341 -22.07 -19.54 -10.84
CA ASP A 341 -22.69 -19.23 -9.55
C ASP A 341 -21.73 -19.22 -8.38
N SER A 342 -20.47 -19.58 -8.61
CA SER A 342 -19.42 -19.42 -7.61
C SER A 342 -19.19 -17.95 -7.29
N HIS A 343 -19.26 -17.59 -6.01
CA HIS A 343 -19.09 -16.22 -5.55
C HIS A 343 -18.42 -16.14 -4.19
N THR A 344 -17.84 -14.97 -3.93
CA THR A 344 -17.22 -14.66 -2.66
C THR A 344 -17.71 -13.30 -2.13
N ASP A 345 -18.27 -13.33 -0.91
CA ASP A 345 -18.56 -12.15 -0.11
C ASP A 345 -17.40 -11.84 0.81
N TYR A 346 -16.94 -10.62 0.77
CA TYR A 346 -15.83 -10.17 1.55
C TYR A 346 -16.21 -8.98 2.45
N HIS A 347 -15.82 -9.03 3.72
CA HIS A 347 -15.97 -7.93 4.66
C HIS A 347 -14.65 -7.69 5.39
N PHE A 348 -14.10 -6.53 5.16
CA PHE A 348 -12.87 -6.06 5.77
C PHE A 348 -13.13 -4.84 6.65
N PHE A 349 -12.62 -4.86 7.87
CA PHE A 349 -12.64 -3.73 8.80
C PHE A 349 -11.23 -3.54 9.37
N SER A 350 -10.78 -2.29 9.47
CA SER A 350 -9.58 -1.93 10.22
C SER A 350 -9.79 -0.63 10.97
N SER A 351 -9.25 -0.54 12.17
CA SER A 351 -9.25 0.69 12.98
C SER A 351 -8.03 0.78 13.86
N ASN A 352 -7.62 1.99 14.19
CA ASN A 352 -6.70 2.22 15.31
C ASN A 352 -7.01 3.52 16.03
N ALA A 353 -6.65 3.53 17.30
CA ALA A 353 -6.57 4.73 18.13
C ALA A 353 -5.11 4.92 18.54
N ARG A 354 -4.51 6.06 18.16
CA ARG A 354 -3.11 6.39 18.41
C ARG A 354 -3.00 7.66 19.22
N TRP A 355 -2.12 7.62 20.20
CA TRP A 355 -1.75 8.75 21.03
C TRP A 355 -0.25 9.04 20.85
N ASP A 356 0.05 10.15 20.19
CA ASP A 356 1.40 10.67 20.02
C ASP A 356 1.61 11.81 21.01
N PHE A 357 2.68 11.75 21.83
CA PHE A 357 3.00 12.80 22.78
C PHE A 357 4.49 12.91 23.05
N ALA A 358 4.95 14.11 23.45
CA ALA A 358 6.33 14.34 23.84
C ALA A 358 6.47 14.62 25.34
N THR A 359 7.60 14.18 25.92
CA THR A 359 8.00 14.54 27.28
C THR A 359 9.37 15.23 27.26
N GLY A 360 9.39 16.50 27.63
CA GLY A 360 10.59 17.33 27.46
C GLY A 360 10.89 17.63 25.98
N LYS A 361 12.17 17.86 25.65
CA LYS A 361 12.59 18.30 24.30
C LYS A 361 12.99 17.15 23.36
N HIS A 362 13.23 15.97 23.90
CA HIS A 362 13.91 14.89 23.17
C HIS A 362 13.16 13.57 23.18
N TRP A 363 12.19 13.40 24.07
CA TRP A 363 11.41 12.16 24.18
C TRP A 363 10.09 12.27 23.44
N HIS A 364 9.86 11.38 22.50
CA HIS A 364 8.61 11.18 21.80
C HIS A 364 8.07 9.80 22.13
N HIS A 365 6.76 9.71 22.32
CA HIS A 365 6.07 8.49 22.67
C HIS A 365 4.90 8.28 21.77
N GLU A 366 4.68 7.04 21.39
CA GLU A 366 3.48 6.59 20.66
C GLU A 366 2.86 5.43 21.44
N LEU A 367 1.55 5.51 21.66
CA LEU A 367 0.73 4.41 22.13
C LEU A 367 -0.40 4.19 21.13
N MET A 368 -0.53 2.98 20.60
CA MET A 368 -1.54 2.65 19.60
C MET A 368 -2.25 1.35 19.96
N GLY A 369 -3.58 1.39 20.01
CA GLY A 369 -4.45 0.21 19.97
C GLY A 369 -4.97 0.04 18.55
N ALA A 370 -4.88 -1.14 17.96
CA ALA A 370 -5.28 -1.41 16.59
C ALA A 370 -6.05 -2.72 16.48
N GLU A 371 -6.99 -2.77 15.56
CA GLU A 371 -7.78 -3.96 15.25
C GLU A 371 -8.01 -4.06 13.73
N SER A 372 -7.88 -5.27 13.20
CA SER A 372 -8.35 -5.65 11.87
C SER A 372 -9.22 -6.90 11.94
N TYR A 373 -10.27 -6.91 11.13
CA TYR A 373 -11.18 -8.04 10.98
C TYR A 373 -11.41 -8.29 9.50
N ASN A 374 -11.31 -9.56 9.12
CA ASN A 374 -11.55 -10.04 7.78
C ASN A 374 -12.52 -11.22 7.82
N ARG A 375 -13.57 -11.15 7.03
CA ARG A 375 -14.51 -12.25 6.81
C ARG A 375 -14.65 -12.50 5.33
N GLN A 376 -14.42 -13.74 4.93
CA GLN A 376 -14.69 -14.24 3.60
C GLN A 376 -15.77 -15.31 3.70
N PHE A 377 -16.77 -15.22 2.85
CA PHE A 377 -17.76 -16.26 2.64
C PHE A 377 -17.75 -16.63 1.17
N SER A 378 -17.34 -17.85 0.86
CA SER A 378 -17.32 -18.38 -0.49
C SER A 378 -18.38 -19.45 -0.62
N ALA A 379 -19.14 -19.42 -1.70
CA ALA A 379 -20.18 -20.39 -1.98
C ALA A 379 -20.24 -20.73 -3.46
N ASP A 380 -20.60 -21.96 -3.72
CA ASP A 380 -20.85 -22.53 -5.03
C ASP A 380 -22.09 -23.42 -4.94
N PRO A 381 -23.31 -22.79 -4.95
CA PRO A 381 -24.54 -23.46 -4.52
C PRO A 381 -25.15 -24.41 -5.54
N ILE A 382 -24.83 -24.28 -6.84
CA ILE A 382 -25.44 -25.06 -7.90
C ILE A 382 -24.38 -25.94 -8.55
N GLN A 383 -24.62 -27.25 -8.54
CA GLN A 383 -23.76 -28.17 -9.25
C GLN A 383 -23.96 -28.01 -10.77
N SER A 384 -22.92 -27.58 -11.46
CA SER A 384 -22.90 -27.46 -12.92
C SER A 384 -22.42 -28.75 -13.56
N PHE A 385 -23.18 -29.29 -14.49
CA PHE A 385 -22.78 -30.43 -15.29
C PHE A 385 -22.28 -29.93 -16.65
N PHE A 386 -21.05 -30.20 -17.00
CA PHE A 386 -20.55 -29.93 -18.34
C PHE A 386 -21.13 -30.94 -19.33
N ALA A 387 -22.04 -30.50 -20.16
CA ALA A 387 -22.80 -31.32 -21.10
C ALA A 387 -21.95 -31.95 -22.21
N THR A 388 -20.65 -31.71 -22.26
CA THR A 388 -19.76 -32.19 -23.34
C THR A 388 -18.67 -33.15 -22.88
N ASP A 389 -18.61 -33.50 -21.58
CA ASP A 389 -17.60 -34.43 -21.09
C ASP A 389 -18.01 -35.88 -21.39
N PRO A 390 -17.21 -36.63 -22.19
CA PRO A 390 -17.47 -38.04 -22.46
C PRO A 390 -17.27 -38.97 -21.25
N PHE A 391 -16.74 -38.46 -20.12
CA PHE A 391 -16.55 -39.17 -18.88
C PHE A 391 -17.72 -39.06 -17.91
N VAL A 392 -18.91 -39.19 -18.46
CA VAL A 392 -20.18 -39.52 -17.82
C VAL A 392 -20.29 -39.40 -16.30
N GLY A 393 -20.98 -38.36 -15.88
CA GLY A 393 -21.74 -38.33 -14.64
C GLY A 393 -20.89 -38.36 -13.35
N CYS A 394 -20.80 -37.20 -12.72
CA CYS A 394 -20.30 -37.10 -11.34
C CYS A 394 -21.11 -38.03 -10.43
N PRO A 395 -20.54 -39.11 -9.90
CA PRO A 395 -21.30 -40.06 -9.10
C PRO A 395 -21.57 -39.50 -7.73
N GLN A 396 -22.78 -39.12 -7.45
CA GLN A 396 -23.21 -38.64 -6.13
C GLN A 396 -23.07 -39.64 -4.98
N ALA A 397 -22.59 -40.86 -5.22
CA ALA A 397 -22.72 -41.92 -4.22
C ALA A 397 -21.55 -42.91 -4.07
N ASN A 398 -20.42 -42.73 -4.74
CA ASN A 398 -19.37 -43.76 -4.63
C ASN A 398 -17.97 -43.11 -4.32
N PRO A 399 -17.48 -43.26 -3.08
CA PRO A 399 -16.15 -42.77 -2.72
C PRO A 399 -14.97 -43.34 -3.52
N ALA A 400 -15.15 -44.51 -4.15
CA ALA A 400 -14.13 -45.14 -5.00
C ALA A 400 -14.02 -44.49 -6.38
N ALA A 401 -14.99 -43.69 -6.80
CA ALA A 401 -14.96 -42.95 -8.05
C ALA A 401 -14.37 -41.54 -7.94
N ILE A 402 -13.91 -41.11 -6.75
CA ILE A 402 -13.31 -39.82 -6.50
C ILE A 402 -12.04 -39.60 -7.34
N ALA A 403 -11.33 -40.66 -7.72
CA ALA A 403 -10.15 -40.58 -8.58
C ALA A 403 -10.44 -40.18 -10.05
N THR A 404 -11.69 -40.13 -10.46
CA THR A 404 -12.14 -39.65 -11.80
C THR A 404 -13.02 -38.43 -11.72
N ALA A 405 -13.23 -37.88 -10.52
CA ALA A 405 -14.11 -36.74 -10.24
C ALA A 405 -13.44 -35.37 -10.39
N GLU A 406 -12.25 -35.31 -10.95
CA GLU A 406 -11.49 -34.07 -11.13
C GLU A 406 -12.16 -33.01 -12.01
N PHE A 407 -13.22 -33.39 -12.72
CA PHE A 407 -13.96 -32.51 -13.62
C PHE A 407 -15.41 -32.26 -13.19
N CYS A 408 -15.73 -32.57 -11.94
CA CYS A 408 -17.07 -32.33 -11.42
C CYS A 408 -17.06 -31.05 -10.57
N ASP A 409 -17.92 -30.13 -10.93
CA ASP A 409 -18.27 -29.00 -10.08
C ASP A 409 -18.97 -29.49 -8.81
N PHE A 410 -18.39 -29.23 -7.65
CA PHE A 410 -18.91 -29.64 -6.35
C PHE A 410 -19.69 -28.49 -5.72
N THR A 411 -20.93 -28.74 -5.32
CA THR A 411 -21.66 -27.73 -4.55
C THR A 411 -21.02 -27.47 -3.20
N ASP A 412 -20.68 -26.22 -2.92
CA ASP A 412 -20.36 -25.72 -1.60
C ASP A 412 -21.50 -24.84 -1.11
N PRO A 413 -22.29 -25.26 -0.12
CA PRO A 413 -23.38 -24.44 0.44
C PRO A 413 -22.87 -23.15 1.10
N GLY A 414 -21.58 -23.00 1.23
CA GLY A 414 -20.87 -21.84 1.73
C GLY A 414 -19.91 -22.11 2.86
N SER A 415 -18.69 -21.71 2.64
CA SER A 415 -17.60 -21.77 3.62
C SER A 415 -17.29 -20.38 4.14
N ARG A 416 -17.30 -20.19 5.47
CA ARG A 416 -17.10 -18.90 6.12
C ARG A 416 -15.81 -18.90 6.91
N PHE A 417 -14.87 -18.08 6.46
CA PHE A 417 -13.61 -17.81 7.15
C PHE A 417 -13.67 -16.45 7.84
N GLU A 418 -13.21 -16.39 9.08
CA GLU A 418 -13.11 -15.15 9.83
C GLU A 418 -11.76 -15.06 10.50
N TYR A 419 -11.13 -13.89 10.36
CA TYR A 419 -9.86 -13.58 11.00
C TYR A 419 -9.97 -12.25 11.74
N ASN A 420 -9.44 -12.23 12.96
CA ASN A 420 -9.35 -11.01 13.77
C ASN A 420 -7.95 -10.89 14.32
N ARG A 421 -7.36 -9.69 14.19
CA ARG A 421 -6.05 -9.34 14.75
C ARG A 421 -6.22 -8.06 15.56
N ALA A 422 -5.96 -8.12 16.85
CA ALA A 422 -5.98 -6.98 17.75
C ALA A 422 -4.61 -6.79 18.38
N SER A 423 -4.11 -5.56 18.45
CA SER A 423 -2.78 -5.26 19.00
C SER A 423 -2.74 -4.00 19.83
N ILE A 424 -1.81 -3.99 20.80
CA ILE A 424 -1.37 -2.79 21.51
C ILE A 424 0.12 -2.61 21.22
N ASN A 425 0.47 -1.43 20.73
CA ASN A 425 1.84 -1.05 20.39
C ASN A 425 2.22 0.15 21.25
N ALA A 426 3.39 0.11 21.88
CA ALA A 426 3.95 1.22 22.63
C ALA A 426 5.40 1.42 22.22
N GLN A 427 5.78 2.64 21.87
CA GLN A 427 7.17 2.98 21.61
C GLN A 427 7.58 4.30 22.24
N SER A 428 8.87 4.44 22.52
CA SER A 428 9.48 5.63 23.04
C SER A 428 10.79 5.90 22.31
N SER A 429 10.96 7.11 21.82
CA SER A 429 12.09 7.53 21.02
C SER A 429 12.81 8.71 21.66
N TYR A 430 14.11 8.60 21.77
CA TYR A 430 14.97 9.69 22.19
C TYR A 430 15.64 10.31 20.96
N LEU A 431 15.33 11.57 20.68
CA LEU A 431 15.71 12.24 19.45
C LEU A 431 16.73 13.34 19.69
N LEU A 432 17.88 13.23 19.04
CA LEU A 432 18.91 14.26 18.92
C LEU A 432 19.17 14.56 17.43
N PRO A 433 19.77 15.69 17.06
CA PRO A 433 20.02 16.03 15.66
C PRO A 433 20.80 14.97 14.87
N ASN A 434 21.72 14.27 15.51
CA ASN A 434 22.61 13.28 14.89
C ASN A 434 22.41 11.85 15.43
N PHE A 435 21.47 11.64 16.35
CA PHE A 435 21.21 10.33 16.95
C PHE A 435 19.72 10.18 17.27
N SER A 436 19.17 9.02 17.00
CA SER A 436 17.89 8.60 17.57
C SER A 436 17.98 7.17 18.09
N GLY A 437 17.32 6.92 19.20
CA GLY A 437 17.18 5.59 19.75
C GLY A 437 15.71 5.33 20.10
N THR A 438 15.12 4.29 19.56
CA THR A 438 13.73 3.90 19.79
C THR A 438 13.68 2.54 20.45
N ALA A 439 12.88 2.42 21.50
CA ALA A 439 12.49 1.18 22.12
C ALA A 439 10.97 1.00 21.96
N GLY A 440 10.54 -0.17 21.53
CA GLY A 440 9.12 -0.45 21.37
C GLY A 440 8.75 -1.84 21.85
N TYR A 441 7.46 -2.00 22.18
CA TYR A 441 6.83 -3.25 22.57
C TYR A 441 5.47 -3.37 21.89
N GLN A 442 5.17 -4.58 21.45
CA GLN A 442 3.91 -4.96 20.84
C GLN A 442 3.37 -6.20 21.53
N TYR A 443 2.08 -6.18 21.84
CA TYR A 443 1.30 -7.36 22.19
C TYR A 443 0.18 -7.51 21.16
N GLU A 444 0.03 -8.71 20.62
CA GLU A 444 -0.93 -9.01 19.56
C GLU A 444 -1.69 -10.28 19.88
N VAL A 445 -2.99 -10.28 19.61
CA VAL A 445 -3.88 -11.42 19.70
C VAL A 445 -4.49 -11.67 18.34
N GLU A 446 -4.35 -12.88 17.86
CA GLU A 446 -4.93 -13.37 16.62
C GLU A 446 -5.96 -14.43 16.90
N ASN A 447 -7.13 -14.30 16.28
CA ASN A 447 -8.20 -15.29 16.34
C ASN A 447 -8.62 -15.64 14.92
N ALA A 448 -8.99 -16.87 14.69
CA ALA A 448 -9.60 -17.30 13.46
C ALA A 448 -10.77 -18.26 13.71
N HIS A 449 -11.78 -18.16 12.86
CA HIS A 449 -12.79 -19.19 12.66
C HIS A 449 -12.57 -19.77 11.25
N ILE A 450 -12.29 -21.08 11.22
CA ILE A 450 -12.00 -21.81 9.99
C ILE A 450 -12.97 -23.00 9.97
N PRO A 451 -13.87 -23.10 8.97
CA PRO A 451 -15.03 -24.01 9.02
C PRO A 451 -14.65 -25.49 9.02
N PHE A 452 -13.49 -25.84 8.48
CA PHE A 452 -13.04 -27.22 8.42
C PHE A 452 -12.19 -27.65 9.64
N LEU A 453 -11.95 -26.78 10.62
CA LEU A 453 -11.33 -27.19 11.89
C LEU A 453 -12.38 -27.72 12.85
N THR A 454 -12.18 -28.89 13.44
CA THR A 454 -13.10 -29.44 14.45
C THR A 454 -13.24 -28.51 15.66
N ALA A 455 -12.17 -27.81 16.07
CA ALA A 455 -12.21 -26.78 17.10
C ALA A 455 -13.03 -25.55 16.70
N GLY A 456 -13.24 -25.32 15.38
CA GLY A 456 -13.96 -24.17 14.82
C GLY A 456 -13.26 -22.83 15.03
N HIS A 457 -12.73 -22.60 16.24
CA HIS A 457 -12.04 -21.36 16.62
C HIS A 457 -10.62 -21.66 17.13
N VAL A 458 -9.66 -20.92 16.63
CA VAL A 458 -8.26 -20.98 17.06
C VAL A 458 -7.74 -19.61 17.45
N ARG A 459 -6.78 -19.58 18.40
CA ARG A 459 -6.21 -18.34 18.91
C ARG A 459 -4.71 -18.46 19.07
N ARG A 460 -4.00 -17.36 18.80
CA ARG A 460 -2.57 -17.22 19.04
C ARG A 460 -2.27 -15.86 19.67
N ASN A 461 -1.27 -15.81 20.53
CA ASN A 461 -0.75 -14.57 21.10
C ASN A 461 0.70 -14.39 20.65
N ASN A 462 1.01 -13.18 20.22
CA ASN A 462 2.35 -12.75 19.81
C ASN A 462 2.77 -11.57 20.71
N GLN A 463 4.03 -11.51 21.06
CA GLN A 463 4.61 -10.36 21.74
C GLN A 463 6.02 -10.13 21.29
N GLY A 464 6.37 -8.89 21.04
CA GLY A 464 7.69 -8.54 20.55
C GLY A 464 8.19 -7.24 21.15
N GLY A 465 9.47 -7.23 21.54
CA GLY A 465 10.17 -6.04 21.95
C GLY A 465 11.28 -5.73 20.96
N PHE A 466 11.46 -4.45 20.58
CA PHE A 466 12.51 -4.05 19.67
C PHE A 466 13.29 -2.85 20.17
N LEU A 467 14.54 -2.77 19.70
CA LEU A 467 15.39 -1.59 19.82
C LEU A 467 15.86 -1.21 18.41
N ASP A 468 15.81 0.07 18.10
CA ASP A 468 16.28 0.62 16.84
C ASP A 468 17.09 1.90 17.09
N PHE A 469 18.26 1.96 16.50
CA PHE A 469 19.19 3.08 16.67
C PHE A 469 19.61 3.63 15.32
N ARG A 470 19.61 4.93 15.23
CA ARG A 470 20.16 5.66 14.09
C ARG A 470 21.23 6.61 14.56
N TYR A 471 22.35 6.62 13.85
CA TYR A 471 23.46 7.54 14.11
C TYR A 471 23.90 8.22 12.81
N ALA A 472 23.86 9.54 12.77
CA ALA A 472 24.29 10.36 11.64
C ALA A 472 25.53 11.17 12.05
N PRO A 473 26.74 10.55 12.00
CA PRO A 473 27.99 11.22 12.43
C PRO A 473 28.29 12.47 11.59
N HIS A 474 27.75 12.53 10.41
CA HIS A 474 27.89 13.65 9.48
C HIS A 474 26.58 13.80 8.68
N PRO A 475 26.18 15.02 8.21
CA PRO A 475 24.98 15.21 7.39
C PRO A 475 24.94 14.37 6.10
N ARG A 476 26.09 13.84 5.66
CA ARG A 476 26.23 12.96 4.49
C ARG A 476 26.20 11.47 4.81
N ALA A 477 26.21 11.08 6.07
CA ALA A 477 26.28 9.67 6.47
C ALA A 477 25.22 9.36 7.51
N SER A 478 24.47 8.28 7.32
CA SER A 478 23.52 7.74 8.27
C SER A 478 23.75 6.25 8.41
N LEU A 479 23.78 5.77 9.64
CA LEU A 479 23.86 4.36 10.01
C LEU A 479 22.61 4.02 10.80
N SER A 480 22.00 2.87 10.55
CA SER A 480 20.93 2.32 11.37
C SER A 480 21.24 0.90 11.77
N PHE A 481 20.85 0.51 12.96
CA PHE A 481 20.90 -0.87 13.43
C PHE A 481 19.84 -1.10 14.48
N GLY A 482 19.23 -2.27 14.42
CA GLY A 482 18.18 -2.64 15.34
C GLY A 482 18.03 -4.14 15.45
N ALA A 483 17.25 -4.56 16.42
CA ALA A 483 16.87 -5.95 16.60
C ALA A 483 15.52 -6.04 17.32
N ARG A 484 14.77 -7.09 17.03
CA ARG A 484 13.53 -7.47 17.70
C ARG A 484 13.63 -8.88 18.24
N ALA A 485 13.18 -9.08 19.46
CA ALA A 485 12.88 -10.38 20.01
C ALA A 485 11.36 -10.60 19.91
N GLU A 486 10.95 -11.59 19.14
CA GLU A 486 9.56 -11.98 18.93
C GLU A 486 9.29 -13.29 19.66
N ALA A 487 8.30 -13.30 20.56
CA ALA A 487 7.82 -14.49 21.24
C ALA A 487 6.40 -14.81 20.79
N ASN A 488 6.23 -15.99 20.22
CA ASN A 488 5.00 -16.49 19.65
C ASN A 488 4.59 -17.79 20.35
N GLY A 489 3.30 -17.97 20.60
CA GLY A 489 2.79 -19.14 21.30
C GLY A 489 3.05 -20.48 20.61
N ASN A 490 3.26 -20.50 19.29
CA ASN A 490 3.45 -21.72 18.54
C ASN A 490 4.94 -22.08 18.31
N PHE A 491 5.83 -21.10 18.04
CA PHE A 491 7.22 -21.39 17.65
C PHE A 491 8.27 -20.88 18.65
N GLY A 492 7.85 -20.33 19.79
CA GLY A 492 8.73 -19.79 20.84
C GLY A 492 9.38 -18.46 20.43
N THR A 493 10.58 -18.18 20.95
CA THR A 493 11.25 -16.89 20.76
C THR A 493 12.24 -16.90 19.59
N ARG A 494 12.21 -15.83 18.78
CA ARG A 494 13.15 -15.55 17.70
C ARG A 494 13.68 -14.13 17.80
N VAL A 495 14.97 -13.95 17.46
CA VAL A 495 15.61 -12.65 17.39
C VAL A 495 15.95 -12.33 15.94
N VAL A 496 15.50 -11.20 15.45
CA VAL A 496 15.72 -10.73 14.07
C VAL A 496 16.44 -9.39 14.07
N PRO A 497 17.70 -9.34 13.58
CA PRO A 497 18.46 -8.11 13.47
C PRO A 497 18.23 -7.40 12.14
N ARG A 498 18.52 -6.07 12.13
CA ARG A 498 18.69 -5.26 10.93
C ARG A 498 19.88 -4.33 11.06
N ALA A 499 20.47 -3.94 9.93
CA ALA A 499 21.51 -2.92 9.86
C ALA A 499 21.44 -2.21 8.50
N GLY A 500 21.75 -0.93 8.48
CA GLY A 500 21.75 -0.15 7.26
C GLY A 500 22.74 1.00 7.28
N ALA A 501 23.14 1.43 6.09
CA ALA A 501 24.01 2.59 5.90
C ALA A 501 23.56 3.38 4.68
N SER A 502 23.60 4.71 4.79
CA SER A 502 23.40 5.65 3.68
C SER A 502 24.54 6.65 3.66
N LEU A 503 25.17 6.82 2.49
CA LEU A 503 26.32 7.72 2.32
C LEU A 503 26.14 8.59 1.08
N MET A 504 26.14 9.90 1.26
CA MET A 504 26.17 10.89 0.18
C MET A 504 27.61 11.11 -0.23
N LEU A 505 28.04 10.50 -1.35
CA LEU A 505 29.39 10.61 -1.88
C LEU A 505 29.67 11.99 -2.49
N LEU A 506 28.73 12.49 -3.27
CA LEU A 506 28.82 13.79 -3.95
C LEU A 506 27.62 14.65 -3.56
N GLN A 507 27.89 15.92 -3.33
CA GLN A 507 26.89 16.98 -3.17
C GLN A 507 27.27 18.10 -4.16
N GLY A 508 27.00 17.85 -5.44
CA GLY A 508 27.31 18.76 -6.52
C GLY A 508 26.14 19.64 -6.91
N ARG A 509 26.40 20.54 -7.85
CA ARG A 509 25.43 21.37 -8.57
C ARG A 509 25.70 21.22 -10.08
N GLY A 510 24.72 21.59 -10.90
CA GLY A 510 24.82 21.49 -12.35
C GLY A 510 24.66 20.07 -12.85
N PHE A 511 25.53 19.61 -13.77
CA PHE A 511 25.41 18.29 -14.40
C PHE A 511 25.50 17.15 -13.38
N TRP A 512 26.54 17.13 -12.54
CA TRP A 512 26.72 16.18 -11.45
C TRP A 512 26.11 16.74 -10.17
N GLY A 513 24.89 16.32 -9.85
CA GLY A 513 24.20 16.67 -8.62
C GLY A 513 24.64 15.82 -7.43
N GLU A 514 23.69 15.21 -6.76
CA GLU A 514 23.91 14.37 -5.58
C GLU A 514 24.10 12.90 -5.98
N THR A 515 25.16 12.25 -5.46
CA THR A 515 25.35 10.79 -5.55
C THR A 515 25.23 10.19 -4.17
N ARG A 516 24.34 9.23 -3.99
CA ARG A 516 24.10 8.51 -2.74
C ARG A 516 24.25 7.03 -2.92
N LEU A 517 24.92 6.38 -1.97
CA LEU A 517 24.97 4.94 -1.79
C LEU A 517 24.11 4.53 -0.60
N ARG A 518 23.48 3.37 -0.69
CA ARG A 518 22.75 2.72 0.40
C ARG A 518 23.16 1.26 0.47
N ALA A 519 23.20 0.73 1.69
CA ALA A 519 23.37 -0.70 1.96
C ALA A 519 22.44 -1.08 3.09
N PHE A 520 21.81 -2.22 2.97
CA PHE A 520 20.86 -2.74 3.94
C PHE A 520 21.06 -4.24 4.13
N TYR A 521 20.90 -4.68 5.38
CA TYR A 521 20.80 -6.07 5.78
C TYR A 521 19.66 -6.22 6.79
N GLY A 522 18.85 -7.26 6.62
CA GLY A 522 17.77 -7.59 7.55
C GLY A 522 17.45 -9.08 7.55
N GLN A 523 16.84 -9.53 8.63
CA GLN A 523 16.23 -10.87 8.72
C GLN A 523 14.72 -10.72 8.86
N GLY A 524 13.98 -11.59 8.18
CA GLY A 524 12.53 -11.67 8.24
C GLY A 524 12.09 -12.98 8.89
N ILE A 525 10.94 -12.94 9.55
CA ILE A 525 10.24 -14.11 10.04
C ILE A 525 8.77 -14.04 9.69
N LYS A 526 8.19 -15.19 9.40
CA LYS A 526 6.76 -15.34 9.14
C LYS A 526 6.22 -16.52 9.92
N GLU A 527 5.14 -16.34 10.59
CA GLU A 527 4.44 -17.36 11.33
C GLU A 527 3.69 -18.33 10.40
N PRO A 528 3.53 -19.61 10.79
CA PRO A 528 2.66 -20.53 10.08
C PRO A 528 1.21 -20.08 10.12
N ARG A 529 0.43 -20.41 9.10
CA ARG A 529 -1.03 -20.19 9.08
C ARG A 529 -1.72 -21.11 10.07
N PHE A 530 -2.94 -20.76 10.47
CA PHE A 530 -3.72 -21.59 11.40
C PHE A 530 -4.10 -22.95 10.82
N ASP A 531 -4.47 -23.01 9.53
CA ASP A 531 -4.72 -24.27 8.83
C ASP A 531 -3.48 -25.16 8.79
N GLN A 532 -2.30 -24.61 8.52
CA GLN A 532 -1.06 -25.36 8.54
C GLN A 532 -0.72 -25.95 9.91
N LEU A 533 -1.18 -25.33 10.99
CA LEU A 533 -0.92 -25.78 12.36
C LEU A 533 -2.00 -26.74 12.89
N PHE A 534 -3.26 -26.48 12.59
CA PHE A 534 -4.41 -27.02 13.32
C PHE A 534 -5.43 -27.75 12.46
N ASN A 535 -5.25 -27.85 11.14
CA ASN A 535 -6.16 -28.62 10.30
C ASN A 535 -6.20 -30.08 10.77
N ASP A 536 -7.39 -30.62 10.93
CA ASP A 536 -7.63 -31.98 11.41
C ASP A 536 -8.50 -32.81 10.44
N GLN A 537 -8.61 -32.36 9.20
CA GLN A 537 -9.30 -33.08 8.15
C GLN A 537 -8.42 -34.19 7.57
N PHE A 538 -9.02 -35.26 7.09
CA PHE A 538 -8.30 -36.38 6.50
C PHE A 538 -7.47 -35.98 5.28
N SER A 539 -7.91 -34.98 4.52
CA SER A 539 -7.22 -34.52 3.30
C SER A 539 -5.84 -33.94 3.59
N ASP A 540 -5.73 -33.12 4.65
CA ASP A 540 -4.51 -32.40 4.99
C ASP A 540 -4.44 -32.11 6.48
N PHE A 541 -3.57 -32.80 7.20
CA PHE A 541 -3.37 -32.55 8.62
C PHE A 541 -2.39 -31.40 8.85
N GLY A 542 -2.73 -30.55 9.78
CA GLY A 542 -1.86 -29.51 10.30
C GLY A 542 -0.72 -30.10 11.14
N ASN A 543 0.36 -29.35 11.23
CA ASN A 543 1.54 -29.71 12.01
C ASN A 543 1.85 -28.68 13.09
N PRO A 544 1.48 -28.92 14.35
CA PRO A 544 1.75 -28.00 15.47
C PRO A 544 3.26 -27.76 15.73
N ALA A 545 4.15 -28.62 15.21
CA ALA A 545 5.59 -28.50 15.38
C ALA A 545 6.27 -27.60 14.32
N LEU A 546 5.49 -26.95 13.43
CA LEU A 546 6.03 -26.05 12.43
C LEU A 546 6.80 -24.89 13.07
N LYS A 547 7.94 -24.58 12.46
CA LYS A 547 8.78 -23.42 12.77
C LYS A 547 8.38 -22.24 11.88
N PRO A 548 8.71 -21.00 12.27
CA PRO A 548 8.50 -19.88 11.40
C PRO A 548 9.35 -19.99 10.13
N GLU A 549 8.79 -19.58 9.01
CA GLU A 549 9.56 -19.32 7.80
C GLU A 549 10.47 -18.11 8.06
N SER A 550 11.62 -18.07 7.42
CA SER A 550 12.58 -16.99 7.65
C SER A 550 13.32 -16.56 6.40
N SER A 551 13.77 -15.31 6.38
CA SER A 551 14.62 -14.79 5.33
C SER A 551 15.89 -14.14 5.86
N LYS A 552 16.91 -14.07 4.99
CA LYS A 552 18.09 -13.21 5.11
C LYS A 552 18.18 -12.39 3.84
N THR A 553 18.04 -11.08 4.00
CA THR A 553 18.03 -10.12 2.91
C THR A 553 19.20 -9.17 3.03
N TRP A 554 19.87 -8.88 1.91
CA TRP A 554 20.74 -7.73 1.79
C TRP A 554 20.55 -7.02 0.47
N SER A 555 20.75 -5.71 0.45
CA SER A 555 20.73 -4.90 -0.77
C SER A 555 21.78 -3.82 -0.76
N ILE A 556 22.20 -3.42 -1.96
CA ILE A 556 23.06 -2.24 -2.20
C ILE A 556 22.41 -1.41 -3.30
N GLY A 557 22.26 -0.12 -3.05
CA GLY A 557 21.64 0.82 -3.99
C GLY A 557 22.48 2.05 -4.21
N ILE A 558 22.33 2.62 -5.41
CA ILE A 558 22.89 3.91 -5.80
C ILE A 558 21.77 4.82 -6.32
N GLU A 559 21.80 6.07 -5.93
CA GLU A 559 20.95 7.13 -6.48
C GLU A 559 21.85 8.25 -7.02
N GLN A 560 21.62 8.66 -8.25
CA GLN A 560 22.31 9.74 -8.90
C GLN A 560 21.32 10.81 -9.36
N LYS A 561 21.52 12.05 -8.92
CA LYS A 561 20.80 13.23 -9.43
C LYS A 561 21.66 13.97 -10.43
N LEU A 562 21.08 14.34 -11.56
CA LEU A 562 21.76 15.01 -12.66
C LEU A 562 21.02 16.29 -13.04
N TRP A 563 21.72 17.25 -13.67
CA TRP A 563 21.17 18.50 -14.20
C TRP A 563 20.29 19.26 -13.19
N ASP A 564 20.85 19.58 -12.02
CA ASP A 564 20.12 20.26 -10.94
C ASP A 564 18.83 19.52 -10.54
N ASN A 565 18.92 18.19 -10.42
CA ASN A 565 17.84 17.27 -10.06
C ASN A 565 16.71 17.16 -11.11
N ARG A 566 16.96 17.53 -12.36
CA ARG A 566 16.00 17.26 -13.44
C ARG A 566 15.91 15.79 -13.80
N VAL A 567 17.00 15.04 -13.63
CA VAL A 567 17.04 13.61 -13.82
C VAL A 567 17.50 12.93 -12.53
N ILE A 568 16.77 11.92 -12.13
CA ILE A 568 17.08 11.06 -10.98
C ILE A 568 17.15 9.63 -11.49
N LEU A 569 18.31 9.01 -11.33
CA LEU A 569 18.55 7.60 -11.64
C LEU A 569 18.73 6.84 -10.34
N SER A 570 18.08 5.71 -10.20
CA SER A 570 18.27 4.82 -9.05
C SER A 570 18.49 3.39 -9.52
N GLY A 571 19.45 2.71 -8.92
CA GLY A 571 19.72 1.30 -9.14
C GLY A 571 19.90 0.60 -7.80
N GLU A 572 19.35 -0.60 -7.65
CA GLU A 572 19.47 -1.44 -6.47
C GLU A 572 19.72 -2.87 -6.90
N TYR A 573 20.68 -3.53 -6.29
CA TYR A 573 20.83 -4.97 -6.32
C TYR A 573 20.35 -5.53 -4.98
N PHE A 574 19.53 -6.60 -5.01
CA PHE A 574 19.02 -7.29 -3.83
C PHE A 574 19.29 -8.78 -3.87
N SER A 575 19.35 -9.40 -2.70
CA SER A 575 19.46 -10.85 -2.55
C SER A 575 18.74 -11.31 -1.29
N ASN A 576 17.71 -12.13 -1.50
CA ASN A 576 16.88 -12.75 -0.49
C ASN A 576 17.16 -14.26 -0.47
N ARG A 577 17.33 -14.84 0.70
CA ARG A 577 17.40 -16.29 0.89
C ARG A 577 16.35 -16.69 1.91
N TYR A 578 15.51 -17.63 1.51
CA TYR A 578 14.42 -18.14 2.32
C TYR A 578 14.75 -19.51 2.87
N TYR A 579 14.37 -19.75 4.12
CA TYR A 579 14.64 -20.96 4.88
C TYR A 579 13.40 -21.41 5.62
N ASN A 580 13.29 -22.73 5.85
CA ASN A 580 12.17 -23.34 6.55
C ASN A 580 10.83 -22.98 5.91
N LEU A 581 10.78 -22.88 4.59
CA LEU A 581 9.52 -22.65 3.89
C LEU A 581 8.59 -23.83 4.18
N ILE A 582 7.32 -23.52 4.37
CA ILE A 582 6.28 -24.50 4.68
C ILE A 582 5.64 -24.92 3.38
N SER A 583 5.73 -26.21 3.07
CA SER A 583 5.07 -26.86 1.95
C SER A 583 4.24 -28.05 2.41
N PHE A 584 3.28 -28.41 1.61
CA PHE A 584 2.46 -29.60 1.80
C PHE A 584 3.16 -30.81 1.17
N ALA A 585 3.15 -31.93 1.83
CA ALA A 585 3.69 -33.18 1.34
C ALA A 585 2.64 -34.28 1.37
N PHE A 586 2.42 -34.94 0.25
CA PHE A 586 1.52 -36.07 0.13
C PHE A 586 2.10 -37.32 0.81
N CYS A 587 1.25 -38.09 1.44
CA CYS A 587 1.58 -39.32 2.19
C CYS A 587 0.97 -40.58 1.54
N LEU A 588 0.88 -40.60 0.25
CA LEU A 588 0.29 -41.74 -0.49
C LEU A 588 1.19 -42.98 -0.35
N PRO A 589 0.65 -44.12 0.15
CA PRO A 589 1.44 -45.34 0.33
C PRO A 589 2.02 -45.91 -0.97
N GLU A 590 1.44 -45.60 -2.11
CA GLU A 590 1.81 -46.15 -3.42
C GLU A 590 2.82 -45.31 -4.17
N LEU A 591 3.08 -44.06 -3.71
CA LEU A 591 4.10 -43.21 -4.32
C LEU A 591 5.38 -43.37 -3.51
N PRO A 592 6.50 -43.71 -4.14
CA PRO A 592 7.77 -43.79 -3.43
C PRO A 592 8.03 -42.39 -2.83
N PRO A 593 8.25 -42.31 -1.51
CA PRO A 593 8.59 -41.03 -0.91
C PRO A 593 9.84 -40.50 -1.61
N ALA A 594 9.81 -39.28 -2.09
CA ALA A 594 10.94 -38.63 -2.76
C ALA A 594 12.21 -38.66 -1.90
N THR A 595 12.09 -39.00 -0.61
CA THR A 595 13.18 -39.07 0.38
C THR A 595 13.19 -40.33 1.21
N GLY A 596 12.36 -41.34 0.93
CA GLY A 596 12.27 -42.56 1.72
C GLY A 596 11.54 -42.47 3.05
N ASN A 597 10.88 -41.32 3.34
CA ASN A 597 10.16 -41.10 4.59
C ASN A 597 8.66 -41.18 4.36
N SER A 598 7.98 -42.07 5.08
CA SER A 598 6.51 -42.00 5.18
C SER A 598 6.11 -40.85 6.13
N CYS A 599 4.96 -40.24 5.94
CA CYS A 599 4.48 -39.15 6.81
C CYS A 599 4.42 -39.52 8.30
N GLY A 600 4.16 -40.80 8.65
CA GLY A 600 4.18 -41.28 10.02
C GLY A 600 5.53 -41.21 10.74
N VAL A 601 6.61 -41.02 10.03
CA VAL A 601 7.97 -40.87 10.62
C VAL A 601 8.19 -39.42 11.08
N PHE A 602 7.63 -38.44 10.35
CA PHE A 602 7.81 -37.02 10.69
C PHE A 602 6.93 -36.56 11.84
N ILE A 603 5.76 -37.17 12.00
CA ILE A 603 4.79 -36.83 13.06
C ILE A 603 4.43 -38.15 13.77
N PRO A 604 5.23 -38.60 14.75
CA PRO A 604 4.94 -39.83 15.48
C PRO A 604 3.58 -39.76 16.15
N GLY A 605 2.72 -40.75 15.90
CA GLY A 605 1.37 -40.82 16.45
C GLY A 605 0.30 -40.02 15.68
N ALA A 606 0.66 -39.37 14.57
CA ALA A 606 -0.33 -38.76 13.70
C ALA A 606 -1.21 -39.84 13.04
N PRO A 607 -2.53 -39.56 12.86
CA PRO A 607 -3.43 -40.49 12.17
C PRO A 607 -3.02 -40.59 10.69
N PRO A 608 -3.43 -41.66 9.99
CA PRO A 608 -3.27 -41.73 8.55
C PRO A 608 -3.92 -40.54 7.87
N SER A 609 -3.21 -39.87 7.01
CA SER A 609 -3.70 -38.71 6.26
C SER A 609 -3.17 -38.73 4.83
N PHE A 610 -3.84 -37.99 3.97
CA PHE A 610 -3.44 -37.77 2.60
C PHE A 610 -2.14 -36.95 2.51
N GLY A 611 -1.90 -36.05 3.47
CA GLY A 611 -0.66 -35.29 3.56
C GLY A 611 -0.53 -34.42 4.80
N TYR A 612 0.62 -33.80 4.95
CA TYR A 612 1.01 -32.95 6.07
C TYR A 612 1.84 -31.75 5.63
N PHE A 613 1.86 -30.70 6.46
CA PHE A 613 2.72 -29.53 6.28
C PHE A 613 4.08 -29.69 6.97
N PHE A 614 5.17 -29.33 6.27
CA PHE A 614 6.56 -29.43 6.76
C PHE A 614 7.37 -28.18 6.44
N ASN A 615 8.37 -27.89 7.32
CA ASN A 615 9.39 -26.87 7.08
C ASN A 615 10.63 -27.46 6.41
N THR A 616 10.60 -27.69 5.14
CA THR A 616 11.73 -28.35 4.44
C THR A 616 12.33 -27.51 3.33
N ASP A 617 11.58 -26.55 2.80
CA ASP A 617 11.91 -25.92 1.56
C ASP A 617 12.82 -24.71 1.73
N ARG A 618 13.59 -24.46 0.71
CA ARG A 618 14.46 -23.29 0.60
C ARG A 618 14.32 -22.70 -0.78
N ALA A 619 14.32 -21.39 -0.83
CA ALA A 619 14.30 -20.62 -2.06
C ALA A 619 15.25 -19.44 -1.99
N ARG A 620 15.50 -18.83 -3.13
CA ARG A 620 16.19 -17.55 -3.22
C ARG A 620 15.48 -16.65 -4.23
N ALA A 621 15.58 -15.35 -4.00
CA ALA A 621 15.30 -14.34 -5.01
C ALA A 621 16.44 -13.32 -5.00
N ARG A 622 16.98 -13.00 -6.17
CA ARG A 622 18.02 -11.99 -6.34
C ARG A 622 17.79 -11.25 -7.65
N GLY A 623 18.12 -9.99 -7.66
CA GLY A 623 17.84 -9.22 -8.86
C GLY A 623 18.30 -7.77 -8.77
N THR A 624 17.85 -7.01 -9.75
CA THR A 624 18.20 -5.60 -9.86
C THR A 624 16.96 -4.80 -10.18
N ASN A 625 16.73 -3.72 -9.44
CA ASN A 625 15.72 -2.72 -9.71
C ASN A 625 16.39 -1.44 -10.19
N ILE A 626 16.00 -0.96 -11.35
CA ILE A 626 16.49 0.29 -11.91
C ILE A 626 15.28 1.21 -12.13
N SER A 627 15.40 2.48 -11.78
CA SER A 627 14.39 3.48 -12.08
C SER A 627 15.00 4.79 -12.53
N ALA A 628 14.26 5.51 -13.36
CA ALA A 628 14.60 6.82 -13.86
C ALA A 628 13.39 7.75 -13.76
N GLU A 629 13.61 8.96 -13.27
CA GLU A 629 12.66 10.07 -13.35
C GLU A 629 13.35 11.22 -14.08
N ALA A 630 12.72 11.77 -15.14
CA ALA A 630 13.27 12.85 -15.92
C ALA A 630 12.21 13.95 -16.15
N LYS A 631 12.50 15.17 -15.70
CA LYS A 631 11.76 16.38 -16.02
C LYS A 631 12.34 16.97 -17.31
N ILE A 632 11.83 16.48 -18.46
CA ILE A 632 12.35 16.84 -19.80
C ILE A 632 12.17 18.33 -20.05
N VAL A 633 10.95 18.79 -19.85
CA VAL A 633 10.57 20.21 -19.87
C VAL A 633 9.57 20.46 -18.73
N ARG A 634 9.20 21.72 -18.49
CA ARG A 634 8.32 22.08 -17.37
C ARG A 634 6.95 21.37 -17.36
N TRP A 635 6.47 21.05 -18.55
CA TRP A 635 5.16 20.42 -18.74
C TRP A 635 5.25 18.92 -19.04
N LEU A 636 6.44 18.33 -19.16
CA LEU A 636 6.64 16.90 -19.48
C LEU A 636 7.60 16.23 -18.49
N MET A 637 7.11 15.25 -17.79
CA MET A 637 7.86 14.34 -16.94
C MET A 637 7.77 12.93 -17.50
N VAL A 638 8.88 12.23 -17.56
CA VAL A 638 8.97 10.82 -17.96
C VAL A 638 9.54 10.03 -16.79
N THR A 639 8.90 8.92 -16.47
CA THR A 639 9.37 7.97 -15.44
C THR A 639 9.43 6.59 -16.07
N GLY A 640 10.43 5.81 -15.69
CA GLY A 640 10.58 4.44 -16.15
C GLY A 640 11.20 3.58 -15.08
N SER A 641 10.91 2.29 -15.12
CA SER A 641 11.54 1.29 -14.26
C SER A 641 11.78 -0.01 -15.00
N TYR A 642 12.79 -0.74 -14.54
CA TYR A 642 13.09 -2.08 -14.99
C TYR A 642 13.50 -2.91 -13.79
N SER A 643 12.97 -4.14 -13.71
CA SER A 643 13.29 -5.12 -12.69
C SER A 643 13.70 -6.44 -13.34
N TYR A 644 14.83 -6.95 -12.90
CA TYR A 644 15.29 -8.29 -13.19
C TYR A 644 15.18 -9.12 -11.91
N ASP A 645 14.55 -10.30 -11.96
CA ASP A 645 14.32 -11.19 -10.82
C ASP A 645 14.70 -12.63 -11.18
N ASP A 646 15.69 -13.17 -10.46
CA ASP A 646 16.12 -14.57 -10.50
C ASP A 646 15.67 -15.29 -9.22
N SER A 647 14.39 -15.66 -9.16
CA SER A 647 13.78 -16.40 -8.05
C SER A 647 13.69 -17.89 -8.37
N LEU A 648 14.32 -18.71 -7.51
CA LEU A 648 14.48 -20.16 -7.72
C LEU A 648 14.18 -20.94 -6.45
N VAL A 649 13.57 -22.10 -6.62
CA VAL A 649 13.52 -23.17 -5.62
C VAL A 649 14.92 -23.77 -5.47
N LEU A 650 15.44 -23.85 -4.25
CA LEU A 650 16.75 -24.45 -3.95
C LEU A 650 16.64 -25.85 -3.37
N ALA A 651 15.58 -26.12 -2.63
CA ALA A 651 15.27 -27.42 -2.06
C ALA A 651 13.78 -27.51 -1.76
N ALA A 652 13.17 -28.62 -2.13
CA ALA A 652 11.78 -28.98 -1.83
C ALA A 652 11.70 -30.52 -1.77
N PRO A 653 12.21 -31.13 -0.69
CA PRO A 653 12.43 -32.59 -0.64
C PRO A 653 11.12 -33.39 -0.58
N ASN A 654 10.00 -32.77 -0.23
CA ASN A 654 8.74 -33.44 0.00
C ASN A 654 7.63 -33.05 -1.01
N THR A 655 7.95 -32.21 -2.00
CA THR A 655 6.93 -31.74 -2.94
C THR A 655 6.69 -32.74 -4.08
N PHE A 656 5.44 -32.78 -4.53
CA PHE A 656 5.05 -33.39 -5.80
C PHE A 656 4.79 -32.35 -6.88
N ASP A 657 4.57 -31.09 -6.49
CA ASP A 657 4.31 -30.02 -7.44
C ASP A 657 5.53 -29.78 -8.34
N PRO A 658 5.45 -30.01 -9.65
CA PRO A 658 6.54 -29.75 -10.57
C PRO A 658 7.07 -28.32 -10.52
N THR A 659 6.25 -27.36 -10.11
CA THR A 659 6.68 -25.96 -9.99
C THR A 659 7.63 -25.75 -8.82
N GLU A 660 7.56 -26.59 -7.80
CA GLU A 660 8.38 -26.51 -6.57
C GLU A 660 9.66 -27.34 -6.64
N LEU A 661 9.93 -28.05 -7.75
CA LEU A 661 11.15 -28.82 -7.88
C LEU A 661 12.41 -27.94 -7.88
N PRO A 662 13.51 -28.37 -7.22
CA PRO A 662 14.76 -27.63 -7.18
C PRO A 662 15.28 -27.26 -8.57
N GLY A 663 15.64 -25.98 -8.74
CA GLY A 663 16.07 -25.41 -10.02
C GLY A 663 14.95 -24.72 -10.81
N ASN A 664 13.70 -24.98 -10.49
CA ASN A 664 12.58 -24.27 -11.11
C ASN A 664 12.41 -22.87 -10.55
N ARG A 665 11.81 -21.98 -11.34
CA ARG A 665 11.47 -20.62 -10.92
C ARG A 665 10.25 -20.63 -10.03
N LEU A 666 10.23 -19.73 -9.06
CA LEU A 666 9.02 -19.52 -8.27
C LEU A 666 7.88 -19.05 -9.16
N ALA A 667 6.68 -19.61 -8.99
CA ALA A 667 5.53 -19.37 -9.83
C ALA A 667 5.07 -17.90 -9.80
N ARG A 668 4.57 -17.37 -10.93
CA ARG A 668 3.98 -16.05 -11.11
C ARG A 668 4.92 -14.85 -10.93
N ARG A 669 6.26 -15.06 -10.91
CA ARG A 669 7.26 -13.99 -10.88
C ARG A 669 7.88 -13.83 -12.26
N PRO A 670 7.74 -12.66 -12.90
CA PRO A 670 8.39 -12.41 -14.18
C PRO A 670 9.90 -12.21 -13.96
N VAL A 671 10.71 -12.86 -14.81
CA VAL A 671 12.17 -12.64 -14.79
C VAL A 671 12.51 -11.18 -15.13
N ASN A 672 11.74 -10.62 -16.03
CA ASN A 672 11.93 -9.25 -16.51
C ASN A 672 10.58 -8.53 -16.46
N SER A 673 10.56 -7.36 -15.86
CA SER A 673 9.39 -6.48 -15.86
C SER A 673 9.84 -5.02 -15.94
N GLY A 674 8.97 -4.14 -16.39
CA GLY A 674 9.29 -2.73 -16.45
C GLY A 674 8.08 -1.86 -16.71
N THR A 675 8.26 -0.56 -16.47
CA THR A 675 7.24 0.44 -16.72
C THR A 675 7.84 1.65 -17.42
N LEU A 676 7.02 2.33 -18.21
CA LEU A 676 7.35 3.61 -18.79
C LEU A 676 6.11 4.51 -18.72
N SER A 677 6.25 5.70 -18.17
CA SER A 677 5.14 6.66 -18.06
C SER A 677 5.60 8.02 -18.54
N ALA A 678 4.82 8.65 -19.41
CA ALA A 678 4.98 10.03 -19.82
C ALA A 678 3.78 10.85 -19.36
N ARG A 679 4.04 11.84 -18.50
CA ARG A 679 3.03 12.73 -17.93
C ARG A 679 3.24 14.14 -18.48
N ALA A 680 2.24 14.64 -19.20
CA ALA A 680 2.21 15.98 -19.75
C ALA A 680 1.11 16.82 -19.08
N GLY A 681 1.46 18.01 -18.58
CA GLY A 681 0.52 18.97 -18.00
C GLY A 681 0.65 20.32 -18.67
N TRP A 682 -0.40 20.80 -19.34
CA TRP A 682 -0.41 22.08 -19.99
C TRP A 682 -1.72 22.84 -19.72
N ARG A 683 -1.59 24.01 -19.07
CA ARG A 683 -2.75 24.81 -18.64
C ARG A 683 -3.73 23.99 -17.79
N ARG A 684 -4.90 23.61 -18.36
CA ARG A 684 -5.97 22.88 -17.70
C ARG A 684 -6.03 21.40 -18.09
N VAL A 685 -5.13 20.96 -18.97
CA VAL A 685 -5.09 19.58 -19.47
C VAL A 685 -3.95 18.85 -18.82
N ASN A 686 -4.20 17.64 -18.31
CA ASN A 686 -3.17 16.68 -17.95
C ASN A 686 -3.41 15.40 -18.75
N VAL A 687 -2.34 14.82 -19.27
CA VAL A 687 -2.36 13.56 -20.00
C VAL A 687 -1.24 12.68 -19.47
N THR A 688 -1.54 11.44 -19.19
CA THR A 688 -0.56 10.43 -18.77
C THR A 688 -0.71 9.22 -19.68
N LEU A 689 0.34 8.86 -20.38
CA LEU A 689 0.46 7.59 -21.10
C LEU A 689 1.40 6.70 -20.30
N SER A 690 0.96 5.50 -19.97
CA SER A 690 1.72 4.52 -19.19
C SER A 690 1.81 3.20 -19.92
N GLY A 691 2.99 2.58 -19.98
CA GLY A 691 3.23 1.25 -20.47
C GLY A 691 3.70 0.35 -19.32
N TYR A 692 3.17 -0.86 -19.26
CA TYR A 692 3.61 -1.94 -18.39
C TYR A 692 4.08 -3.11 -19.26
N PHE A 693 5.26 -3.63 -18.94
CA PHE A 693 5.94 -4.70 -19.67
C PHE A 693 6.27 -5.82 -18.71
N THR A 694 5.86 -7.03 -19.00
CA THR A 694 6.19 -8.21 -18.22
C THR A 694 6.65 -9.34 -19.11
N GLY A 695 7.71 -10.04 -18.69
CA GLY A 695 8.20 -11.24 -19.33
C GLY A 695 7.35 -12.45 -19.03
N GLN A 696 7.71 -13.57 -19.65
CA GLN A 696 7.16 -14.88 -19.37
C GLN A 696 7.32 -15.22 -17.87
N ARG A 697 6.33 -15.90 -17.30
CA ARG A 697 6.31 -16.37 -15.91
C ARG A 697 6.06 -17.86 -15.87
N THR A 698 6.72 -18.54 -14.95
CA THR A 698 6.39 -19.91 -14.58
C THR A 698 5.06 -19.92 -13.85
N ASP A 699 4.19 -20.86 -14.16
CA ASP A 699 2.92 -21.10 -13.47
C ASP A 699 2.59 -22.60 -13.59
N SER A 700 1.52 -23.05 -12.94
CA SER A 700 0.97 -24.40 -13.08
C SER A 700 -0.54 -24.32 -13.32
N ASP A 701 -1.11 -25.43 -13.78
CA ASP A 701 -2.54 -25.62 -13.67
C ASP A 701 -2.97 -25.63 -12.20
N PHE A 702 -4.29 -25.53 -11.94
CA PHE A 702 -4.79 -25.47 -10.55
C PHE A 702 -4.56 -26.77 -9.77
N LEU A 703 -4.33 -27.90 -10.45
CA LEU A 703 -4.01 -29.20 -9.84
C LEU A 703 -2.54 -29.32 -9.45
N GLY A 704 -1.68 -28.42 -9.92
CA GLY A 704 -0.23 -28.48 -9.67
C GLY A 704 0.47 -29.63 -10.40
N LEU A 705 -0.16 -30.26 -11.37
CA LEU A 705 0.36 -31.44 -12.09
C LEU A 705 1.26 -31.08 -13.25
N GLY A 706 1.19 -29.84 -13.76
CA GLY A 706 1.91 -29.36 -14.92
C GLY A 706 2.70 -28.09 -14.68
N LEU A 707 4.00 -28.12 -15.01
CA LEU A 707 4.81 -26.89 -15.12
C LEU A 707 4.47 -26.19 -16.43
N ASN A 708 3.85 -25.05 -16.35
CA ASN A 708 3.42 -24.21 -17.47
C ASN A 708 4.02 -22.82 -17.40
N HIS A 709 3.67 -22.00 -18.39
CA HIS A 709 4.14 -20.63 -18.46
C HIS A 709 3.04 -19.71 -18.97
N THR A 710 2.82 -18.59 -18.30
CA THR A 710 2.07 -17.46 -18.86
C THR A 710 2.96 -16.66 -19.77
N ALA A 711 2.44 -16.26 -20.93
CA ALA A 711 3.17 -15.45 -21.90
C ALA A 711 3.49 -14.06 -21.35
N GLY A 712 4.64 -13.50 -21.76
CA GLY A 712 4.93 -12.10 -21.55
C GLY A 712 4.03 -11.19 -22.39
N TYR A 713 3.77 -9.97 -21.89
CA TYR A 713 2.94 -8.99 -22.59
C TYR A 713 3.38 -7.56 -22.36
N ALA A 714 2.89 -6.65 -23.22
CA ALA A 714 2.96 -5.22 -23.04
C ALA A 714 1.55 -4.63 -23.03
N ARG A 715 1.22 -3.84 -22.00
CA ARG A 715 -0.06 -3.14 -21.88
C ARG A 715 0.18 -1.65 -21.79
N PHE A 716 -0.67 -0.88 -22.45
CA PHE A 716 -0.60 0.58 -22.44
C PHE A 716 -1.93 1.14 -21.92
N ASP A 717 -1.82 2.12 -21.01
CA ASP A 717 -2.95 2.81 -20.40
C ASP A 717 -2.82 4.31 -20.67
N LEU A 718 -3.95 4.97 -20.97
CA LEU A 718 -4.04 6.40 -21.18
C LEU A 718 -4.99 7.01 -20.15
N ALA A 719 -4.54 8.02 -19.45
CA ALA A 719 -5.39 8.84 -18.57
C ALA A 719 -5.30 10.31 -18.98
N SER A 720 -6.43 10.99 -19.02
CA SER A 720 -6.49 12.42 -19.30
C SER A 720 -7.49 13.11 -18.37
N SER A 721 -7.17 14.33 -17.96
CA SER A 721 -8.10 15.17 -17.20
C SER A 721 -8.10 16.60 -17.74
N TYR A 722 -9.27 17.26 -17.63
CA TYR A 722 -9.48 18.64 -18.04
C TYR A 722 -10.21 19.43 -16.95
N GLU A 723 -9.59 20.51 -16.49
CA GLU A 723 -10.18 21.42 -15.49
C GLU A 723 -11.13 22.41 -16.17
N LEU A 724 -12.42 22.17 -16.05
CA LEU A 724 -13.47 23.06 -16.56
C LEU A 724 -13.53 24.41 -15.82
N GLY A 725 -13.00 24.46 -14.59
CA GLY A 725 -13.04 25.59 -13.70
C GLY A 725 -14.11 25.46 -12.62
N LYS A 726 -14.10 26.38 -11.63
CA LYS A 726 -15.01 26.35 -10.45
C LYS A 726 -14.99 25.03 -9.68
N GLY A 727 -13.84 24.33 -9.67
CA GLY A 727 -13.68 23.06 -8.96
C GLY A 727 -14.15 21.82 -9.73
N VAL A 728 -14.61 21.96 -10.97
CA VAL A 728 -15.04 20.85 -11.82
C VAL A 728 -13.87 20.36 -12.68
N THR A 729 -13.60 19.06 -12.64
CA THR A 729 -12.62 18.36 -13.48
C THR A 729 -13.30 17.18 -14.15
N THR A 730 -13.21 17.07 -15.46
CA THR A 730 -13.57 15.87 -16.22
C THR A 730 -12.34 15.04 -16.47
N PHE A 731 -12.52 13.73 -16.53
CA PHE A 731 -11.41 12.80 -16.81
C PHE A 731 -11.85 11.59 -17.62
N VAL A 732 -10.87 10.99 -18.30
CA VAL A 732 -11.02 9.77 -19.09
C VAL A 732 -9.87 8.85 -18.70
N ARG A 733 -10.16 7.57 -18.50
CA ARG A 733 -9.21 6.48 -18.39
C ARG A 733 -9.46 5.50 -19.52
N ALA A 734 -8.43 5.11 -20.25
CA ALA A 734 -8.47 3.98 -21.18
C ALA A 734 -7.37 3.01 -20.75
N ALA A 735 -7.74 1.93 -20.10
CA ALA A 735 -6.83 0.85 -19.72
C ALA A 735 -6.76 -0.17 -20.86
N ASN A 736 -5.60 -0.82 -20.98
CA ASN A 736 -5.33 -1.77 -22.06
C ASN A 736 -5.72 -1.22 -23.45
N LEU A 737 -5.17 -0.02 -23.77
CA LEU A 737 -5.54 0.80 -24.93
C LEU A 737 -5.58 0.01 -26.27
N PHE A 738 -4.68 -0.96 -26.43
CA PHE A 738 -4.53 -1.77 -27.65
C PHE A 738 -5.24 -3.10 -27.58
N ASP A 739 -6.07 -3.33 -26.56
CA ASP A 739 -6.87 -4.55 -26.38
C ASP A 739 -6.02 -5.82 -26.39
N LYS A 740 -4.88 -5.78 -25.67
CA LYS A 740 -3.98 -6.92 -25.56
C LYS A 740 -4.61 -8.02 -24.73
N SER A 741 -4.78 -9.21 -25.28
CA SER A 741 -5.12 -10.41 -24.51
C SER A 741 -3.90 -10.83 -23.66
N TYR A 742 -4.09 -11.06 -22.39
CA TYR A 742 -3.04 -11.44 -21.44
C TYR A 742 -3.61 -12.19 -20.23
N GLU A 743 -2.74 -12.87 -19.50
CA GLU A 743 -3.04 -13.55 -18.25
C GLU A 743 -1.95 -13.20 -17.23
N ASP A 744 -2.34 -12.87 -16.02
CA ASP A 744 -1.40 -12.72 -14.89
C ASP A 744 -1.18 -14.04 -14.15
N ALA A 745 -2.19 -14.89 -14.09
CA ALA A 745 -2.16 -16.27 -13.67
C ALA A 745 -2.71 -17.15 -14.79
N LEU A 746 -2.14 -18.33 -14.97
CA LEU A 746 -2.49 -19.26 -16.02
C LEU A 746 -4.00 -19.61 -15.98
N GLY A 747 -4.67 -19.48 -17.12
CA GLY A 747 -6.10 -19.80 -17.25
C GLY A 747 -7.05 -18.73 -16.67
N TYR A 748 -6.52 -17.56 -16.30
CA TYR A 748 -7.32 -16.44 -15.82
C TYR A 748 -7.13 -15.23 -16.76
N PRO A 749 -8.01 -15.06 -17.75
CA PRO A 749 -7.92 -13.96 -18.70
C PRO A 749 -7.96 -12.60 -18.00
N GLY A 750 -7.01 -11.73 -18.35
CA GLY A 750 -7.00 -10.35 -17.89
C GLY A 750 -8.04 -9.50 -18.62
N LEU A 751 -8.36 -8.34 -18.02
CA LEU A 751 -9.36 -7.42 -18.57
C LEU A 751 -8.93 -6.89 -19.96
N GLY A 752 -9.81 -6.98 -20.93
CA GLY A 752 -9.67 -6.36 -22.25
C GLY A 752 -9.60 -4.82 -22.15
N ARG A 753 -9.78 -4.13 -23.28
CA ARG A 753 -9.80 -2.68 -23.28
C ARG A 753 -10.98 -2.12 -22.49
N GLU A 754 -10.67 -1.30 -21.45
CA GLU A 754 -11.64 -0.59 -20.64
C GLU A 754 -11.54 0.91 -20.90
N VAL A 755 -12.69 1.56 -21.10
CA VAL A 755 -12.77 3.03 -21.19
C VAL A 755 -13.77 3.53 -20.16
N LEU A 756 -13.30 4.38 -19.23
CA LEU A 756 -14.14 5.03 -18.22
C LEU A 756 -14.07 6.55 -18.41
N VAL A 757 -15.22 7.19 -18.32
CA VAL A 757 -15.36 8.65 -18.36
C VAL A 757 -15.98 9.12 -17.06
N GLY A 758 -15.46 10.18 -16.49
CA GLY A 758 -15.96 10.68 -15.21
C GLY A 758 -15.81 12.17 -15.02
N MET A 759 -16.40 12.61 -13.93
CA MET A 759 -16.34 14.00 -13.46
C MET A 759 -16.09 14.00 -11.96
N LYS A 760 -15.27 14.95 -11.52
CA LYS A 760 -14.99 15.26 -10.11
C LYS A 760 -15.31 16.72 -9.84
N TYR A 761 -16.07 16.97 -8.80
CA TYR A 761 -16.36 18.31 -8.31
C TYR A 761 -15.70 18.49 -6.94
N ARG A 762 -14.92 19.54 -6.79
CA ARG A 762 -14.27 19.93 -5.53
C ARG A 762 -14.76 21.32 -5.10
N PHE A 763 -15.30 21.39 -3.91
CA PHE A 763 -15.80 22.63 -3.30
C PHE A 763 -15.08 22.89 -1.98
N GLY A 764 -14.77 24.16 -1.67
CA GLY A 764 -14.07 24.53 -0.44
C GLY A 764 -12.55 24.31 -0.53
N GLY A 765 -11.93 23.84 0.54
CA GLY A 765 -10.50 23.53 0.59
C GLY A 765 -9.58 24.75 0.50
N LYS A 766 -10.01 25.90 1.00
CA LYS A 766 -9.20 27.13 1.07
C LYS A 766 -8.74 27.36 2.51
N ASN A 767 -7.47 27.72 2.68
CA ASN A 767 -6.90 28.12 3.97
C ASN A 767 -7.21 29.57 4.34
#